data_0fbdd35d64490866f19cfe700efa0650
#
_entry.id   0fbdd35d64490866f19cfe700efa0650
#
_cell.length_a   1.000
_cell.length_b   1.000
_cell.length_c   1.000
_cell.angle_alpha   90.00
_cell.angle_beta   90.00
_cell.angle_gamma   90.00
#
_symmetry.space_group_name_H-M   'P 1'
#
loop_
_entity.id
_entity.type
_entity.pdbx_description
1 polymer ?
#
loop_
_entity_poly.entity_id
_entity_poly.type
_entity_poly.pdbx_seq_one_letter_code
_entity_poly.pdbx_strand_id
1 'polypeptide(L)'
;MKHIKKILSAALLCALVFSGCTVRAEATFKGKTESEWANKFRSTAVTSFEKIGSLPEALNGFVFRAEGEDRVSDTVDGKVVEGEEFSGGKVLLADYNRDDTVQHGINLSVTVPADGSYSLTAFVSDLKKNLWQATDCDLFVNGVLAYDTSVNIISSTKVSTPSVPKKTIMRITELPPIALKAGENTVSFVLHNSDRTPTKPLFYLDYIELKPENDPTATGEISYTSTPTGDYSKQGIAAAEIDVFTGSWDMTASLTISSFASTEAEAADVSVQIVDYYGNIVFEDSVKPVFGSYKYTADLGKHPTGHFTLRATANGKTICSKEYAVLPPVEDRDLELDSPFASDFASYHILADRPEIVGNYAAVAKLTGVSVLRERLDWIYTEWTQGGYDFSRSDSFYGSITEMGLDILPFISNAPRWVTDTGNKIFMHALSDVYTYSKKVAEKYADISKALEIWNETDYFTYVPADMYASFYKAAALGVVDSGTSLPKMIGGLCEPIDKNPYLNILYQNEAFDYSDAFNWHYHIYEKTERPVTEFIDGTKAGQFTNYANTYLKTLPSWCTEAGIKLYPTPSGSDLSYAQQKIQANYMVTSACQSLAAGTDKHFWFILGNMPEDTGWFGSFGSKDQPFASVVTEAVMTQTLGKGIYKGELKSLPSGVEGHVINNGTDDVLVLWSSYGTDVTLSSSGNVLKTSVVGDREILKPTNGKITVSVSPEPVFITVDGCADASIYTATENEPAKAISAKTDFSVGERVVMTQIWYDLTDTDAYLAARDNGYIVSAEGNTITLKLVNFNDFEVSGTVSGAADGYTVTGSGETITIPAMSETEVTFTITPNGGTGSTYLTFEGVFNGSETSKSVSRIYR
;
A
#
# COMPACT_ATOMS: atom_id res chain seq x y z
N MET A 1 22.75 45.15 41.29
CA MET A 1 23.17 44.83 39.87
C MET A 1 22.65 43.50 39.34
N LYS A 2 22.36 42.47 40.14
CA LYS A 2 21.79 41.20 39.61
C LYS A 2 20.30 41.27 39.21
N HIS A 3 19.52 42.20 39.77
CA HIS A 3 18.10 42.39 39.43
C HIS A 3 17.88 43.24 38.15
N ILE A 4 18.79 44.12 37.82
CA ILE A 4 18.70 44.99 36.63
C ILE A 4 18.99 44.18 35.34
N LYS A 5 19.90 43.18 35.41
CA LYS A 5 20.17 42.29 34.27
C LYS A 5 18.99 41.36 33.93
N LYS A 6 18.20 40.94 34.93
CA LYS A 6 16.99 40.12 34.67
C LYS A 6 15.84 40.92 34.04
N ILE A 7 15.71 42.18 34.38
CA ILE A 7 14.69 43.09 33.83
C ILE A 7 15.02 43.47 32.37
N LEU A 8 16.30 43.69 32.05
CA LEU A 8 16.73 43.96 30.69
C LEU A 8 16.58 42.73 29.79
N SER A 9 16.85 41.52 30.30
CA SER A 9 16.63 40.26 29.53
C SER A 9 15.13 39.99 29.30
N ALA A 10 14.27 40.30 30.26
CA ALA A 10 12.80 40.13 30.08
C ALA A 10 12.23 41.21 29.17
N ALA A 11 12.73 42.45 29.19
CA ALA A 11 12.29 43.49 28.27
C ALA A 11 12.74 43.26 26.83
N LEU A 12 13.91 42.65 26.63
CA LEU A 12 14.36 42.25 25.28
C LEU A 12 13.56 41.05 24.71
N LEU A 13 13.12 40.11 25.60
CA LEU A 13 12.26 39.00 25.19
C LEU A 13 10.83 39.47 24.90
N CYS A 14 10.28 40.43 25.65
CA CYS A 14 8.98 41.01 25.40
C CYS A 14 8.94 41.94 24.17
N ALA A 15 10.05 42.59 23.83
CA ALA A 15 10.12 43.42 22.61
C ALA A 15 10.20 42.58 21.32
N LEU A 16 10.65 41.31 21.42
CA LEU A 16 10.62 40.36 20.30
C LEU A 16 9.23 39.70 20.07
N VAL A 17 8.35 39.74 21.07
CA VAL A 17 7.01 39.13 21.00
C VAL A 17 5.92 40.09 20.47
N PHE A 18 6.19 41.40 20.40
CA PHE A 18 5.20 42.43 20.01
C PHE A 18 5.52 43.24 18.76
N SER A 19 6.67 43.02 18.10
CA SER A 19 6.80 43.49 16.74
C SER A 19 6.27 42.37 15.84
N GLY A 20 5.24 42.66 15.05
CA GLY A 20 4.80 41.79 13.95
C GLY A 20 5.91 41.68 12.87
N CYS A 21 7.06 41.22 13.25
CA CYS A 21 8.13 40.84 12.32
C CYS A 21 7.76 39.52 11.72
N THR A 22 7.44 39.51 10.44
CA THR A 22 7.67 38.36 9.57
C THR A 22 9.08 37.84 9.87
N VAL A 23 9.15 36.74 10.61
CA VAL A 23 10.44 36.09 10.90
C VAL A 23 10.91 35.55 9.57
N ARG A 24 12.01 36.07 9.05
CA ARG A 24 12.56 35.72 7.75
C ARG A 24 13.55 34.60 7.92
N ALA A 25 13.35 33.50 7.22
CA ALA A 25 14.44 32.55 7.02
C ALA A 25 15.49 33.20 6.13
N GLU A 26 16.72 33.31 6.59
CA GLU A 26 17.84 33.81 5.82
C GLU A 26 18.77 32.64 5.46
N ALA A 27 18.58 32.10 4.25
CA ALA A 27 19.43 31.12 3.68
C ALA A 27 20.35 31.76 2.64
N THR A 28 21.61 31.41 2.62
CA THR A 28 22.53 31.78 1.57
C THR A 28 22.87 30.56 0.73
N PHE A 29 22.36 30.51 -0.50
CA PHE A 29 22.58 29.45 -1.45
C PHE A 29 23.63 29.84 -2.49
N LYS A 30 24.46 28.88 -2.91
CA LYS A 30 25.17 28.95 -4.17
C LYS A 30 24.28 28.37 -5.24
N GLY A 31 24.08 29.06 -6.36
CA GLY A 31 23.13 28.61 -7.37
C GLY A 31 23.86 28.25 -8.67
N LYS A 32 23.38 27.20 -9.31
CA LYS A 32 23.70 26.90 -10.71
C LYS A 32 23.07 27.91 -11.63
N THR A 33 23.69 28.14 -12.80
CA THR A 33 23.11 28.96 -13.85
C THR A 33 21.89 28.30 -14.45
N GLU A 34 21.03 29.09 -15.11
CA GLU A 34 19.84 28.56 -15.79
C GLU A 34 20.19 27.44 -16.79
N SER A 35 21.29 27.59 -17.51
CA SER A 35 21.76 26.61 -18.48
C SER A 35 22.28 25.33 -17.82
N GLU A 36 22.85 25.40 -16.63
CA GLU A 36 23.32 24.24 -15.88
C GLU A 36 22.11 23.44 -15.36
N TRP A 37 21.06 24.11 -14.86
CA TRP A 37 19.83 23.43 -14.48
C TRP A 37 19.10 22.86 -15.69
N ALA A 38 18.98 23.61 -16.79
CA ALA A 38 18.31 23.16 -18.01
C ALA A 38 19.03 21.96 -18.65
N ASN A 39 20.34 21.87 -18.55
CA ASN A 39 21.10 20.70 -19.03
C ASN A 39 20.90 19.46 -18.14
N LYS A 40 20.67 19.66 -16.85
CA LYS A 40 20.41 18.55 -15.91
C LYS A 40 19.00 17.98 -16.06
N PHE A 41 18.04 18.79 -16.50
CA PHE A 41 16.62 18.44 -16.55
C PHE A 41 16.00 18.85 -17.88
N ARG A 42 15.72 17.90 -18.74
CA ARG A 42 15.12 18.12 -20.05
C ARG A 42 13.59 18.18 -19.96
N SER A 43 12.97 19.02 -20.76
CA SER A 43 11.53 19.03 -20.96
C SER A 43 11.19 18.83 -22.43
N THR A 44 10.08 18.21 -22.72
CA THR A 44 9.54 17.99 -24.06
C THR A 44 8.10 18.48 -24.12
N ALA A 45 7.62 18.78 -25.30
CA ALA A 45 6.28 19.31 -25.52
C ALA A 45 5.46 18.39 -26.43
N VAL A 46 4.14 18.40 -26.29
CA VAL A 46 3.19 17.81 -27.23
C VAL A 46 3.30 18.56 -28.57
N THR A 47 3.42 17.83 -29.68
CA THR A 47 3.80 18.42 -30.96
C THR A 47 2.68 18.41 -32.00
N SER A 48 1.87 17.36 -32.15
CA SER A 48 0.86 17.30 -33.21
C SER A 48 -0.23 16.26 -32.99
N PHE A 49 -1.36 16.44 -33.71
CA PHE A 49 -2.46 15.50 -33.76
C PHE A 49 -2.86 15.21 -35.20
N GLU A 50 -3.17 13.96 -35.47
CA GLU A 50 -3.62 13.51 -36.78
C GLU A 50 -5.03 12.93 -36.69
N LYS A 51 -5.88 13.26 -37.69
CA LYS A 51 -7.30 12.82 -37.75
C LYS A 51 -7.45 11.72 -38.77
N ILE A 52 -7.99 10.58 -38.34
CA ILE A 52 -8.33 9.47 -39.23
C ILE A 52 -9.78 9.06 -38.93
N GLY A 53 -10.64 9.17 -39.88
CA GLY A 53 -12.08 8.88 -39.74
C GLY A 53 -12.56 7.72 -40.61
N SER A 54 -13.48 6.93 -40.13
CA SER A 54 -14.26 5.95 -40.88
C SER A 54 -15.73 6.01 -40.46
N LEU A 55 -16.67 5.75 -41.39
CA LEU A 55 -18.05 6.23 -41.27
C LEU A 55 -19.08 5.10 -41.39
N PRO A 56 -19.49 4.40 -40.32
CA PRO A 56 -20.71 3.60 -40.34
C PRO A 56 -21.98 4.45 -40.15
N GLU A 57 -23.12 3.87 -40.51
CA GLU A 57 -24.42 4.52 -40.47
C GLU A 57 -24.92 4.81 -39.06
N ALA A 58 -25.47 5.98 -38.81
CA ALA A 58 -25.93 6.40 -37.49
C ALA A 58 -27.27 5.79 -37.09
N LEU A 59 -27.43 5.48 -35.82
CA LEU A 59 -28.64 4.91 -35.27
C LEU A 59 -29.16 5.72 -34.07
N ASN A 60 -30.44 6.02 -34.11
CA ASN A 60 -31.14 6.69 -33.03
C ASN A 60 -32.27 5.83 -32.48
N GLY A 61 -32.36 5.69 -31.17
CA GLY A 61 -33.55 5.21 -30.47
C GLY A 61 -33.80 3.70 -30.45
N PHE A 62 -32.81 2.89 -30.74
CA PHE A 62 -32.90 1.44 -30.68
C PHE A 62 -32.59 0.90 -29.28
N VAL A 63 -33.37 -0.12 -28.91
CA VAL A 63 -33.13 -0.91 -27.70
C VAL A 63 -32.88 -2.34 -28.16
N PHE A 64 -31.76 -2.92 -27.75
CA PHE A 64 -31.42 -4.30 -28.06
C PHE A 64 -31.55 -5.14 -26.82
N ARG A 65 -32.22 -6.29 -26.94
CA ARG A 65 -32.43 -7.21 -25.82
C ARG A 65 -31.90 -8.59 -26.16
N ALA A 66 -31.29 -9.24 -25.16
CA ALA A 66 -30.99 -10.66 -25.19
C ALA A 66 -31.59 -11.34 -23.96
N GLU A 67 -32.33 -12.40 -24.19
CA GLU A 67 -32.93 -13.20 -23.11
C GLU A 67 -31.93 -14.22 -22.59
N GLY A 68 -31.94 -14.46 -21.26
CA GLY A 68 -31.03 -15.38 -20.61
C GLY A 68 -31.18 -16.83 -21.12
N GLU A 69 -32.40 -17.25 -21.38
CA GLU A 69 -32.69 -18.59 -21.91
C GLU A 69 -32.20 -18.80 -23.34
N ASP A 70 -32.01 -17.74 -24.15
CA ASP A 70 -31.53 -17.76 -25.54
C ASP A 70 -30.01 -17.61 -25.62
N ARG A 71 -29.27 -17.87 -24.53
CA ARG A 71 -27.82 -17.80 -24.51
C ARG A 71 -27.14 -18.62 -25.59
N VAL A 72 -26.06 -18.10 -26.13
CA VAL A 72 -25.29 -18.76 -27.20
C VAL A 72 -24.53 -19.98 -26.68
N SER A 73 -23.99 -19.85 -25.47
CA SER A 73 -23.31 -20.92 -24.75
C SER A 73 -23.24 -20.62 -23.24
N ASP A 74 -23.03 -21.65 -22.45
CA ASP A 74 -22.71 -21.53 -21.04
C ASP A 74 -21.74 -22.64 -20.62
N THR A 75 -21.07 -22.43 -19.50
CA THR A 75 -20.24 -23.42 -18.80
C THR A 75 -20.87 -23.81 -17.46
N VAL A 76 -22.15 -23.47 -17.27
CA VAL A 76 -22.96 -23.75 -16.08
C VAL A 76 -24.05 -24.76 -16.41
N ASP A 77 -24.54 -25.50 -15.41
CA ASP A 77 -25.76 -26.33 -15.54
C ASP A 77 -27.00 -25.42 -15.61
N GLY A 78 -27.24 -24.84 -16.78
CA GLY A 78 -28.31 -23.89 -17.01
C GLY A 78 -29.66 -24.56 -17.08
N LYS A 79 -30.60 -24.15 -16.21
CA LYS A 79 -32.01 -24.60 -16.21
C LYS A 79 -32.89 -23.41 -16.50
N VAL A 80 -33.95 -23.63 -17.29
CA VAL A 80 -35.01 -22.64 -17.49
C VAL A 80 -36.09 -22.81 -16.39
N VAL A 81 -36.39 -21.73 -15.71
CA VAL A 81 -37.47 -21.64 -14.72
C VAL A 81 -38.59 -20.80 -15.31
N GLU A 82 -39.83 -21.26 -15.18
CA GLU A 82 -41.03 -20.56 -15.67
C GLU A 82 -41.65 -19.70 -14.57
N GLY A 83 -42.16 -18.52 -14.95
CA GLY A 83 -42.86 -17.59 -14.08
C GLY A 83 -43.39 -16.39 -14.86
N GLU A 84 -44.61 -15.97 -14.54
CA GLU A 84 -45.25 -14.84 -15.24
C GLU A 84 -44.54 -13.49 -15.04
N GLU A 85 -43.70 -13.40 -14.02
CA GLU A 85 -42.93 -12.21 -13.69
C GLU A 85 -41.71 -12.00 -14.59
N PHE A 86 -41.32 -12.99 -15.40
CA PHE A 86 -40.16 -12.96 -16.24
C PHE A 86 -40.49 -12.57 -17.69
N SER A 87 -39.50 -12.07 -18.40
CA SER A 87 -39.56 -11.80 -19.82
C SER A 87 -39.86 -13.12 -20.58
N GLY A 88 -40.83 -13.10 -21.50
CA GLY A 88 -41.27 -14.33 -22.16
C GLY A 88 -41.77 -15.44 -21.22
N GLY A 89 -41.99 -15.15 -19.96
CA GLY A 89 -42.47 -16.12 -18.95
C GLY A 89 -41.40 -17.11 -18.49
N LYS A 90 -40.14 -16.84 -18.74
CA LYS A 90 -38.96 -17.72 -18.43
C LYS A 90 -37.78 -16.96 -17.91
N VAL A 91 -36.90 -17.65 -17.15
CA VAL A 91 -35.63 -17.13 -16.67
C VAL A 91 -34.58 -18.23 -16.69
N LEU A 92 -33.34 -17.91 -17.03
CA LEU A 92 -32.22 -18.82 -16.89
C LEU A 92 -31.78 -18.89 -15.43
N LEU A 93 -31.73 -20.10 -14.86
CA LEU A 93 -31.04 -20.40 -13.62
C LEU A 93 -29.70 -21.03 -13.94
N ALA A 94 -28.62 -20.39 -13.54
CA ALA A 94 -27.29 -20.97 -13.52
C ALA A 94 -27.03 -21.62 -12.16
N ASP A 95 -26.97 -22.95 -12.11
CA ASP A 95 -26.58 -23.73 -10.93
C ASP A 95 -25.14 -24.19 -11.14
N TYR A 96 -24.18 -23.65 -10.40
CA TYR A 96 -22.79 -24.01 -10.52
C TYR A 96 -22.16 -24.56 -9.25
N ASN A 97 -21.25 -25.50 -9.40
CA ASN A 97 -20.66 -26.22 -8.30
C ASN A 97 -19.38 -25.55 -7.82
N ARG A 98 -19.14 -25.52 -6.52
CA ARG A 98 -18.05 -24.79 -5.85
C ARG A 98 -16.64 -25.36 -6.06
N ASP A 99 -16.55 -26.63 -6.41
CA ASP A 99 -15.27 -27.37 -6.43
C ASP A 99 -14.60 -27.34 -7.83
N ASP A 100 -15.11 -26.47 -8.72
CA ASP A 100 -14.64 -26.42 -10.09
C ASP A 100 -13.62 -25.29 -10.28
N THR A 101 -12.46 -25.65 -10.82
CA THR A 101 -11.43 -24.71 -11.25
C THR A 101 -11.77 -24.01 -12.58
N VAL A 102 -12.95 -24.25 -13.13
CA VAL A 102 -13.41 -23.67 -14.40
C VAL A 102 -14.24 -22.43 -14.16
N GLN A 103 -13.94 -21.36 -14.86
CA GLN A 103 -14.78 -20.17 -14.90
C GLN A 103 -16.17 -20.51 -15.47
N HIS A 104 -17.21 -20.17 -14.75
CA HIS A 104 -18.60 -20.40 -15.13
C HIS A 104 -19.16 -19.14 -15.81
N GLY A 105 -19.30 -19.18 -17.14
CA GLY A 105 -19.77 -18.06 -17.94
C GLY A 105 -21.12 -18.32 -18.61
N ILE A 106 -21.94 -17.27 -18.70
CA ILE A 106 -23.16 -17.22 -19.53
C ILE A 106 -22.91 -16.22 -20.64
N ASN A 107 -22.91 -16.66 -21.88
CA ASN A 107 -22.63 -15.83 -23.04
C ASN A 107 -23.92 -15.51 -23.79
N LEU A 108 -24.21 -14.23 -23.93
CA LEU A 108 -25.31 -13.70 -24.73
C LEU A 108 -24.74 -13.08 -26.01
N SER A 109 -25.40 -13.33 -27.15
CA SER A 109 -25.07 -12.63 -28.40
C SER A 109 -26.01 -11.45 -28.60
N VAL A 110 -25.43 -10.29 -28.89
CA VAL A 110 -26.18 -9.09 -29.27
C VAL A 110 -25.62 -8.49 -30.54
N THR A 111 -26.45 -8.19 -31.50
CA THR A 111 -26.05 -7.53 -32.73
C THR A 111 -26.43 -6.06 -32.65
N VAL A 112 -25.45 -5.20 -32.74
CA VAL A 112 -25.64 -3.75 -32.77
C VAL A 112 -25.14 -3.21 -34.11
N PRO A 113 -25.77 -2.20 -34.63
CA PRO A 113 -25.51 -1.75 -35.99
C PRO A 113 -24.42 -0.68 -36.10
N ALA A 114 -23.95 -0.12 -34.98
CA ALA A 114 -22.86 0.86 -34.95
C ALA A 114 -21.96 0.65 -33.76
N ASP A 115 -20.70 1.03 -33.94
CA ASP A 115 -19.76 1.19 -32.78
C ASP A 115 -20.30 2.28 -31.86
N GLY A 116 -20.25 2.03 -30.55
CA GLY A 116 -20.65 3.06 -29.59
C GLY A 116 -20.78 2.59 -28.18
N SER A 117 -21.19 3.53 -27.31
CA SER A 117 -21.58 3.27 -25.93
C SER A 117 -23.03 2.89 -25.84
N TYR A 118 -23.28 1.88 -25.08
CA TYR A 118 -24.64 1.39 -24.82
C TYR A 118 -24.86 1.29 -23.33
N SER A 119 -25.87 1.97 -22.81
CA SER A 119 -26.33 1.74 -21.45
C SER A 119 -26.83 0.31 -21.32
N LEU A 120 -26.46 -0.36 -20.25
CA LEU A 120 -26.79 -1.77 -20.00
C LEU A 120 -27.70 -1.86 -18.79
N THR A 121 -28.88 -2.44 -18.98
CA THR A 121 -29.79 -2.84 -17.91
C THR A 121 -29.90 -4.35 -17.90
N ALA A 122 -29.73 -4.98 -16.75
CA ALA A 122 -29.89 -6.42 -16.59
C ALA A 122 -30.95 -6.75 -15.54
N PHE A 123 -31.83 -7.72 -15.84
CA PHE A 123 -32.70 -8.31 -14.85
C PHE A 123 -32.10 -9.61 -14.35
N VAL A 124 -31.49 -9.54 -13.17
CA VAL A 124 -30.63 -10.59 -12.62
C VAL A 124 -30.90 -10.79 -11.12
N SER A 125 -30.46 -11.93 -10.60
CA SER A 125 -30.38 -12.09 -9.15
C SER A 125 -29.33 -11.13 -8.58
N ASP A 126 -29.51 -10.80 -7.29
CA ASP A 126 -28.78 -9.74 -6.57
C ASP A 126 -27.27 -9.81 -6.81
N LEU A 127 -26.75 -8.94 -7.68
CA LEU A 127 -25.33 -8.70 -7.88
C LEU A 127 -24.87 -7.81 -6.72
N LYS A 128 -24.02 -8.27 -5.82
CA LYS A 128 -23.74 -7.56 -4.57
C LYS A 128 -22.34 -7.00 -4.47
N LYS A 129 -22.30 -5.80 -3.89
CA LYS A 129 -21.12 -5.12 -3.36
C LYS A 129 -20.50 -5.76 -2.10
N ASN A 130 -21.20 -6.63 -1.39
CA ASN A 130 -20.75 -7.16 -0.11
C ASN A 130 -20.40 -8.64 -0.17
N LEU A 131 -19.18 -8.96 0.13
CA LEU A 131 -18.54 -10.28 0.25
C LEU A 131 -19.32 -11.34 1.06
N TRP A 132 -20.39 -10.98 1.72
CA TRP A 132 -21.14 -11.87 2.64
C TRP A 132 -22.37 -12.54 2.04
N GLN A 133 -22.80 -12.14 0.85
CA GLN A 133 -23.98 -12.73 0.22
C GLN A 133 -23.94 -12.70 -1.29
N ALA A 134 -23.94 -13.84 -1.89
CA ALA A 134 -24.30 -14.21 -3.23
C ALA A 134 -23.25 -14.00 -4.34
N THR A 135 -23.65 -13.78 -5.52
CA THR A 135 -22.96 -14.05 -6.75
C THR A 135 -22.00 -12.92 -7.09
N ASP A 136 -20.72 -13.14 -6.91
CA ASP A 136 -19.71 -12.31 -7.56
C ASP A 136 -19.73 -12.64 -9.06
N CYS A 137 -19.82 -11.63 -9.89
CA CYS A 137 -19.98 -11.77 -11.33
C CYS A 137 -19.18 -10.68 -12.06
N ASP A 138 -18.37 -11.07 -13.00
CA ASP A 138 -17.68 -10.14 -13.90
C ASP A 138 -18.42 -10.05 -15.22
N LEU A 139 -18.38 -8.87 -15.84
CA LEU A 139 -18.93 -8.65 -17.14
C LEU A 139 -17.82 -8.51 -18.17
N PHE A 140 -17.86 -9.39 -19.18
CA PHE A 140 -16.96 -9.33 -20.33
C PHE A 140 -17.72 -8.93 -21.56
N VAL A 141 -17.07 -8.16 -22.42
CA VAL A 141 -17.57 -7.81 -23.74
C VAL A 141 -16.55 -8.27 -24.77
N ASN A 142 -16.94 -9.17 -25.67
CA ASN A 142 -16.04 -9.74 -26.68
C ASN A 142 -14.77 -10.36 -26.09
N GLY A 143 -14.89 -10.96 -24.91
CA GLY A 143 -13.76 -11.59 -24.20
C GLY A 143 -12.87 -10.63 -23.42
N VAL A 144 -13.17 -9.34 -23.42
CA VAL A 144 -12.45 -8.32 -22.64
C VAL A 144 -13.27 -7.95 -21.41
N LEU A 145 -12.64 -7.91 -20.23
CA LEU A 145 -13.28 -7.48 -19.00
C LEU A 145 -13.79 -6.04 -19.16
N ALA A 146 -15.10 -5.86 -19.08
CA ALA A 146 -15.74 -4.56 -19.13
C ALA A 146 -15.79 -3.94 -17.72
N TYR A 147 -16.18 -4.73 -16.74
CA TYR A 147 -16.06 -4.38 -15.32
C TYR A 147 -16.36 -5.57 -14.42
N ASP A 148 -15.81 -5.51 -13.23
CA ASP A 148 -16.14 -6.32 -12.08
C ASP A 148 -17.41 -5.78 -11.44
N THR A 149 -18.45 -6.61 -11.37
CA THR A 149 -19.75 -6.20 -10.79
C THR A 149 -19.71 -5.97 -9.28
N SER A 150 -18.63 -6.31 -8.61
CA SER A 150 -18.43 -5.95 -7.20
C SER A 150 -18.38 -4.44 -6.98
N VAL A 151 -18.05 -3.65 -8.01
CA VAL A 151 -17.62 -2.25 -7.87
C VAL A 151 -18.63 -1.21 -8.34
N ASN A 152 -19.43 -1.42 -9.40
CA ASN A 152 -20.11 -0.31 -10.07
C ASN A 152 -21.55 -0.56 -10.54
N ILE A 153 -22.44 -0.99 -9.67
CA ILE A 153 -23.87 -0.90 -9.94
C ILE A 153 -24.30 0.57 -9.86
N ILE A 154 -24.80 1.13 -10.98
CA ILE A 154 -25.27 2.51 -11.02
C ILE A 154 -26.54 2.66 -10.21
N SER A 155 -27.53 1.79 -10.47
CA SER A 155 -28.75 1.69 -9.66
C SER A 155 -29.30 0.27 -9.70
N SER A 156 -30.15 -0.09 -8.74
CA SER A 156 -30.86 -1.36 -8.78
C SER A 156 -32.21 -1.26 -8.08
N THR A 157 -33.25 -1.83 -8.73
CA THR A 157 -34.61 -1.91 -8.22
C THR A 157 -34.96 -3.36 -7.94
N LYS A 158 -35.32 -3.66 -6.69
CA LYS A 158 -35.80 -5.00 -6.30
C LYS A 158 -37.14 -5.29 -6.93
N VAL A 159 -37.30 -6.49 -7.52
CA VAL A 159 -38.54 -6.96 -8.09
C VAL A 159 -39.02 -8.21 -7.34
N SER A 160 -40.32 -8.30 -7.07
CA SER A 160 -40.92 -9.47 -6.44
C SER A 160 -41.09 -10.56 -7.49
N THR A 161 -40.49 -11.72 -7.25
CA THR A 161 -40.47 -12.86 -8.17
C THR A 161 -40.85 -14.12 -7.40
N PRO A 162 -42.15 -14.45 -7.34
CA PRO A 162 -42.63 -15.60 -6.56
C PRO A 162 -42.14 -16.96 -7.05
N SER A 163 -41.72 -17.06 -8.31
CA SER A 163 -41.20 -18.29 -8.93
C SER A 163 -39.75 -18.63 -8.54
N VAL A 164 -39.01 -17.71 -7.89
CA VAL A 164 -37.65 -17.98 -7.39
C VAL A 164 -37.68 -18.24 -5.86
N PRO A 165 -36.76 -19.00 -5.30
CA PRO A 165 -36.70 -19.27 -3.88
C PRO A 165 -36.60 -17.99 -3.03
N LYS A 166 -37.26 -17.98 -1.86
CA LYS A 166 -37.36 -16.79 -0.96
C LYS A 166 -36.04 -16.16 -0.55
N LYS A 167 -34.90 -16.85 -0.68
CA LYS A 167 -33.56 -16.33 -0.38
C LYS A 167 -32.90 -15.63 -1.58
N THR A 168 -33.49 -15.76 -2.77
CA THR A 168 -32.98 -15.13 -3.99
C THR A 168 -33.72 -13.83 -4.23
N ILE A 169 -33.00 -12.78 -4.48
CA ILE A 169 -33.55 -11.45 -4.78
C ILE A 169 -33.26 -11.15 -6.24
N MET A 170 -34.30 -10.88 -7.02
CA MET A 170 -34.17 -10.40 -8.40
C MET A 170 -34.22 -8.88 -8.45
N ARG A 171 -33.38 -8.31 -9.29
CA ARG A 171 -33.27 -6.86 -9.46
C ARG A 171 -33.15 -6.46 -10.94
N ILE A 172 -33.84 -5.41 -11.30
CA ILE A 172 -33.51 -4.63 -12.48
C ILE A 172 -32.28 -3.78 -12.09
N THR A 173 -31.16 -4.04 -12.71
CA THR A 173 -29.85 -3.48 -12.34
C THR A 173 -29.31 -2.69 -13.50
N GLU A 174 -29.05 -1.41 -13.28
CA GLU A 174 -28.34 -0.55 -14.22
C GLU A 174 -26.85 -0.68 -13.98
N LEU A 175 -26.14 -1.08 -15.01
CA LEU A 175 -24.71 -1.26 -15.01
C LEU A 175 -24.05 -0.09 -15.79
N PRO A 176 -22.75 0.18 -15.59
CA PRO A 176 -22.06 1.18 -16.38
C PRO A 176 -22.21 0.92 -17.88
N PRO A 177 -22.23 1.95 -18.74
CA PRO A 177 -22.28 1.76 -20.18
C PRO A 177 -21.12 0.90 -20.68
N ILE A 178 -21.40 0.05 -21.66
CA ILE A 178 -20.42 -0.82 -22.31
C ILE A 178 -20.17 -0.36 -23.76
N ALA A 179 -18.91 -0.53 -24.21
CA ALA A 179 -18.54 -0.27 -25.59
C ALA A 179 -18.83 -1.52 -26.45
N LEU A 180 -19.59 -1.35 -27.52
CA LEU A 180 -19.89 -2.41 -28.49
C LEU A 180 -19.39 -2.00 -29.87
N LYS A 181 -19.04 -3.01 -30.68
CA LYS A 181 -18.66 -2.84 -32.09
C LYS A 181 -19.85 -3.13 -33.00
N ALA A 182 -19.91 -2.48 -34.13
CA ALA A 182 -20.91 -2.80 -35.16
C ALA A 182 -20.85 -4.30 -35.55
N GLY A 183 -22.00 -4.93 -35.58
CA GLY A 183 -22.13 -6.37 -35.81
C GLY A 183 -22.40 -7.16 -34.53
N GLU A 184 -22.05 -8.42 -34.54
CA GLU A 184 -22.28 -9.33 -33.41
C GLU A 184 -21.26 -9.11 -32.31
N ASN A 185 -21.76 -8.97 -31.06
CA ASN A 185 -20.97 -8.85 -29.86
C ASN A 185 -21.38 -9.94 -28.88
N THR A 186 -20.41 -10.42 -28.09
CA THR A 186 -20.68 -11.34 -26.99
C THR A 186 -20.64 -10.56 -25.68
N VAL A 187 -21.73 -10.63 -24.92
CA VAL A 187 -21.80 -10.11 -23.56
C VAL A 187 -21.81 -11.32 -22.61
N SER A 188 -20.82 -11.43 -21.76
CA SER A 188 -20.61 -12.61 -20.91
C SER A 188 -20.70 -12.24 -19.44
N PHE A 189 -21.55 -12.95 -18.69
CA PHE A 189 -21.56 -12.93 -17.23
C PHE A 189 -20.70 -14.08 -16.74
N VAL A 190 -19.56 -13.77 -16.13
CA VAL A 190 -18.63 -14.76 -15.57
C VAL A 190 -18.80 -14.80 -14.05
N LEU A 191 -19.24 -15.94 -13.55
CA LEU A 191 -19.59 -16.14 -12.16
C LEU A 191 -18.37 -16.64 -11.38
N HIS A 192 -18.07 -15.98 -10.29
CA HIS A 192 -16.96 -16.35 -9.38
C HIS A 192 -17.46 -17.13 -8.18
N ASN A 193 -16.66 -18.10 -7.76
CA ASN A 193 -16.83 -18.79 -6.50
C ASN A 193 -16.30 -17.91 -5.36
N SER A 194 -17.20 -17.33 -4.56
CA SER A 194 -16.74 -16.73 -3.32
C SER A 194 -16.50 -17.83 -2.27
N ASP A 195 -15.28 -17.92 -1.77
CA ASP A 195 -14.85 -18.93 -0.76
C ASP A 195 -15.59 -18.85 0.59
N ARG A 196 -16.49 -17.89 0.75
CA ARG A 196 -17.03 -17.50 2.06
C ARG A 196 -18.49 -17.92 2.33
N THR A 197 -19.19 -18.58 1.42
CA THR A 197 -20.56 -19.01 1.67
C THR A 197 -20.72 -20.52 1.54
N PRO A 198 -21.35 -21.22 2.54
CA PRO A 198 -21.51 -22.69 2.53
C PRO A 198 -22.62 -23.21 1.62
N THR A 199 -23.34 -22.37 0.90
CA THR A 199 -24.45 -22.75 0.05
C THR A 199 -24.15 -22.53 -1.41
N LYS A 200 -24.56 -23.43 -2.30
CA LYS A 200 -24.46 -23.27 -3.76
C LYS A 200 -25.07 -21.93 -4.15
N PRO A 201 -24.30 -21.04 -4.78
CA PRO A 201 -24.86 -19.80 -5.31
C PRO A 201 -25.80 -20.13 -6.47
N LEU A 202 -26.94 -19.46 -6.50
CA LEU A 202 -27.89 -19.53 -7.60
C LEU A 202 -27.87 -18.17 -8.30
N PHE A 203 -27.55 -18.17 -9.58
CA PHE A 203 -27.60 -16.98 -10.41
C PHE A 203 -28.76 -17.10 -11.40
N TYR A 204 -29.68 -16.13 -11.37
CA TYR A 204 -30.77 -16.02 -12.33
C TYR A 204 -30.48 -14.87 -13.27
N LEU A 205 -30.61 -15.11 -14.57
CA LEU A 205 -30.53 -14.12 -15.62
C LEU A 205 -31.81 -14.20 -16.46
N ASP A 206 -32.61 -13.15 -16.42
CA ASP A 206 -33.82 -13.04 -17.26
C ASP A 206 -33.42 -12.43 -18.60
N TYR A 207 -33.01 -11.17 -18.60
CA TYR A 207 -32.59 -10.50 -19.84
C TYR A 207 -31.53 -9.45 -19.56
N ILE A 208 -30.87 -9.05 -20.66
CA ILE A 208 -30.18 -7.77 -20.75
C ILE A 208 -30.85 -6.87 -21.78
N GLU A 209 -30.88 -5.58 -21.50
CA GLU A 209 -31.37 -4.55 -22.39
C GLU A 209 -30.29 -3.51 -22.63
N LEU A 210 -30.01 -3.26 -23.91
CA LEU A 210 -28.97 -2.33 -24.35
C LEU A 210 -29.65 -1.19 -25.12
N LYS A 211 -29.28 0.02 -24.74
CA LYS A 211 -29.78 1.22 -25.37
C LYS A 211 -28.62 2.13 -25.75
N PRO A 212 -28.53 2.58 -27.01
CA PRO A 212 -27.54 3.56 -27.39
C PRO A 212 -27.70 4.82 -26.51
N GLU A 213 -26.62 5.38 -26.07
CA GLU A 213 -26.64 6.64 -25.33
C GLU A 213 -27.24 7.74 -26.20
N ASN A 214 -28.16 8.52 -25.65
CA ASN A 214 -28.95 9.50 -26.38
C ASN A 214 -28.17 10.74 -26.83
N ASP A 215 -26.86 10.75 -26.68
CA ASP A 215 -26.02 11.85 -27.16
C ASP A 215 -25.60 11.54 -28.60
N PRO A 216 -25.68 12.47 -29.54
CA PRO A 216 -25.19 12.26 -30.90
C PRO A 216 -23.69 11.94 -30.98
N THR A 217 -22.97 12.10 -29.87
CA THR A 217 -21.60 11.62 -29.69
C THR A 217 -21.56 10.69 -28.47
N ALA A 218 -21.64 9.40 -28.68
CA ALA A 218 -21.96 8.50 -27.60
C ALA A 218 -20.77 8.01 -26.81
N THR A 219 -19.63 7.67 -27.41
CA THR A 219 -18.47 7.14 -26.70
C THR A 219 -17.14 7.52 -27.31
N GLY A 220 -16.14 7.40 -26.47
CA GLY A 220 -14.76 7.32 -26.92
C GLY A 220 -14.02 6.22 -26.18
N GLU A 221 -13.06 5.63 -26.85
CA GLU A 221 -12.10 4.69 -26.30
C GLU A 221 -10.70 5.29 -26.47
N ILE A 222 -9.91 5.29 -25.40
CA ILE A 222 -8.56 5.86 -25.40
C ILE A 222 -7.56 4.74 -25.20
N SER A 223 -6.56 4.68 -26.06
CA SER A 223 -5.39 3.81 -25.91
C SER A 223 -4.12 4.60 -26.10
N TYR A 224 -3.06 4.18 -25.43
CA TYR A 224 -1.73 4.74 -25.59
C TYR A 224 -0.79 3.70 -26.18
N THR A 225 0.15 4.18 -27.01
CA THR A 225 1.31 3.42 -27.43
C THR A 225 2.56 4.21 -27.12
N SER A 226 3.65 3.52 -26.81
CA SER A 226 4.94 4.17 -26.55
C SER A 226 6.08 3.35 -27.10
N THR A 227 7.15 4.05 -27.46
CA THR A 227 8.40 3.44 -27.90
C THR A 227 9.53 4.05 -27.06
N PRO A 228 10.27 3.24 -26.28
CA PRO A 228 11.45 3.72 -25.56
C PRO A 228 12.52 4.26 -26.51
N THR A 229 13.10 5.41 -26.21
CA THR A 229 14.14 6.02 -27.04
C THR A 229 15.57 5.55 -26.69
N GLY A 230 15.70 4.49 -25.89
CA GLY A 230 16.96 3.89 -25.45
C GLY A 230 16.82 2.40 -25.17
N ASP A 231 17.88 1.78 -24.64
CA ASP A 231 17.84 0.37 -24.22
C ASP A 231 17.19 0.21 -22.83
N TYR A 232 15.91 0.55 -22.75
CA TYR A 232 15.10 0.47 -21.53
C TYR A 232 14.14 -0.73 -21.55
N SER A 233 14.47 -1.78 -22.28
CA SER A 233 13.61 -2.93 -22.55
C SER A 233 13.13 -3.67 -21.29
N LYS A 234 13.90 -3.61 -20.20
CA LYS A 234 13.50 -4.18 -18.89
C LYS A 234 12.63 -3.25 -18.06
N GLN A 235 12.61 -1.96 -18.35
CA GLN A 235 12.01 -0.94 -17.49
C GLN A 235 10.77 -0.30 -18.10
N GLY A 236 10.50 -0.54 -19.37
CA GLY A 236 9.64 0.33 -20.13
C GLY A 236 8.35 -0.29 -20.66
N ILE A 237 8.44 -1.41 -21.34
CA ILE A 237 7.30 -1.93 -22.11
C ILE A 237 6.18 -2.41 -21.20
N ALA A 238 6.52 -3.09 -20.10
CA ALA A 238 5.53 -3.61 -19.17
C ALA A 238 4.74 -2.47 -18.47
N ALA A 239 5.44 -1.40 -18.07
CA ALA A 239 4.78 -0.26 -17.42
C ALA A 239 3.81 0.49 -18.36
N ALA A 240 4.05 0.50 -19.66
CA ALA A 240 3.16 1.13 -20.63
C ALA A 240 1.78 0.46 -20.72
N GLU A 241 1.66 -0.81 -20.33
CA GLU A 241 0.38 -1.51 -20.31
C GLU A 241 -0.58 -0.99 -19.23
N ILE A 242 -0.05 -0.31 -18.22
CA ILE A 242 -0.83 0.34 -17.16
C ILE A 242 -0.73 1.87 -17.20
N ASP A 243 -0.49 2.41 -18.40
CA ASP A 243 -0.47 3.85 -18.70
C ASP A 243 0.55 4.68 -17.89
N VAL A 244 1.68 4.07 -17.55
CA VAL A 244 2.82 4.72 -16.91
C VAL A 244 3.99 4.76 -17.89
N PHE A 245 4.50 5.96 -18.17
CA PHE A 245 5.53 6.24 -19.14
C PHE A 245 6.67 7.01 -18.50
N THR A 246 7.74 7.21 -19.22
CA THR A 246 8.80 8.15 -18.83
C THR A 246 9.01 9.23 -19.87
N GLY A 247 9.55 10.38 -19.51
CA GLY A 247 9.90 11.44 -20.44
C GLY A 247 10.96 11.04 -21.47
N SER A 248 11.53 9.82 -21.36
CA SER A 248 12.45 9.24 -22.35
C SER A 248 11.76 8.55 -23.50
N TRP A 249 10.43 8.39 -23.49
CA TRP A 249 9.68 7.63 -24.48
C TRP A 249 8.94 8.54 -25.43
N ASP A 250 8.88 8.13 -26.72
CA ASP A 250 7.96 8.72 -27.66
C ASP A 250 6.57 8.09 -27.49
N MET A 251 5.56 8.91 -27.25
CA MET A 251 4.19 8.50 -26.93
C MET A 251 3.23 8.92 -28.04
N THR A 252 2.24 8.04 -28.27
CA THR A 252 1.09 8.33 -29.13
C THR A 252 -0.19 7.96 -28.39
N ALA A 253 -1.13 8.88 -28.34
CA ALA A 253 -2.49 8.64 -27.87
C ALA A 253 -3.44 8.42 -29.04
N SER A 254 -4.25 7.39 -28.98
CA SER A 254 -5.31 7.11 -29.94
C SER A 254 -6.67 7.19 -29.26
N LEU A 255 -7.55 7.99 -29.82
CA LEU A 255 -8.91 8.18 -29.36
C LEU A 255 -9.88 7.76 -30.47
N THR A 256 -10.75 6.82 -30.17
CA THR A 256 -11.85 6.44 -31.07
C THR A 256 -13.13 7.05 -30.53
N ILE A 257 -13.77 7.92 -31.33
CA ILE A 257 -15.03 8.56 -31.01
C ILE A 257 -16.11 7.95 -31.87
N SER A 258 -17.19 7.46 -31.29
CA SER A 258 -18.36 6.96 -32.02
C SER A 258 -19.47 8.02 -31.98
N SER A 259 -20.01 8.34 -33.14
CA SER A 259 -21.09 9.31 -33.33
C SER A 259 -22.32 8.67 -33.94
N PHE A 260 -23.49 9.05 -33.47
CA PHE A 260 -24.80 8.68 -34.00
C PHE A 260 -25.44 9.81 -34.81
N ALA A 261 -24.73 10.88 -35.05
CA ALA A 261 -25.24 12.01 -35.86
C ALA A 261 -25.32 11.65 -37.32
N SER A 262 -26.49 11.91 -37.96
CA SER A 262 -26.72 11.60 -39.39
C SER A 262 -26.14 12.65 -40.31
N THR A 263 -25.94 13.86 -39.79
CA THR A 263 -25.47 15.03 -40.53
C THR A 263 -24.51 15.88 -39.72
N GLU A 264 -23.69 16.70 -40.37
CA GLU A 264 -22.82 17.68 -39.67
C GLU A 264 -23.62 18.66 -38.82
N ALA A 265 -24.86 18.93 -39.17
CA ALA A 265 -25.71 19.85 -38.39
C ALA A 265 -26.18 19.23 -37.08
N GLU A 266 -26.28 17.90 -37.01
CA GLU A 266 -26.67 17.13 -35.83
C GLU A 266 -25.46 16.72 -34.99
N ALA A 267 -24.27 16.66 -35.59
CA ALA A 267 -23.06 16.27 -34.93
C ALA A 267 -22.63 17.30 -33.88
N ALA A 268 -22.36 16.82 -32.68
CA ALA A 268 -21.77 17.65 -31.65
C ALA A 268 -20.31 17.98 -31.98
N ASP A 269 -19.89 19.15 -31.59
CA ASP A 269 -18.45 19.46 -31.54
C ASP A 269 -17.85 18.72 -30.36
N VAL A 270 -16.85 17.87 -30.61
CA VAL A 270 -16.11 17.15 -29.61
C VAL A 270 -14.80 17.83 -29.36
N SER A 271 -14.61 18.37 -28.16
CA SER A 271 -13.33 18.88 -27.72
C SER A 271 -12.50 17.75 -27.17
N VAL A 272 -11.28 17.60 -27.71
CA VAL A 272 -10.25 16.65 -27.25
C VAL A 272 -9.25 17.46 -26.44
N GLN A 273 -9.09 17.14 -25.16
CA GLN A 273 -8.31 17.92 -24.23
C GLN A 273 -7.33 17.04 -23.46
N ILE A 274 -6.11 17.57 -23.21
CA ILE A 274 -5.21 17.05 -22.17
C ILE A 274 -5.25 18.05 -21.02
N VAL A 275 -5.54 17.51 -19.84
CA VAL A 275 -5.65 18.26 -18.59
C VAL A 275 -4.51 17.83 -17.69
N ASP A 276 -3.78 18.80 -17.15
CA ASP A 276 -2.67 18.54 -16.21
C ASP A 276 -3.18 18.29 -14.76
N TYR A 277 -2.24 17.97 -13.87
CA TYR A 277 -2.47 17.79 -12.44
C TYR A 277 -3.15 18.98 -11.77
N TYR A 278 -2.98 20.20 -12.27
CA TYR A 278 -3.59 21.41 -11.69
C TYR A 278 -4.98 21.70 -12.24
N GLY A 279 -5.42 20.93 -13.24
CA GLY A 279 -6.70 21.12 -13.91
C GLY A 279 -6.63 22.10 -15.08
N ASN A 280 -5.43 22.50 -15.49
CA ASN A 280 -5.26 23.34 -16.67
C ASN A 280 -5.38 22.50 -17.94
N ILE A 281 -6.03 23.03 -18.98
CA ILE A 281 -6.02 22.45 -20.30
C ILE A 281 -4.69 22.83 -20.96
N VAL A 282 -3.78 21.86 -21.10
CA VAL A 282 -2.45 22.06 -21.69
C VAL A 282 -2.45 21.77 -23.19
N PHE A 283 -3.46 21.07 -23.65
CA PHE A 283 -3.73 20.85 -25.06
C PHE A 283 -5.24 20.83 -25.32
N GLU A 284 -5.67 21.39 -26.44
CA GLU A 284 -7.06 21.33 -26.89
C GLU A 284 -7.13 21.29 -28.42
N ASP A 285 -7.96 20.40 -28.94
CA ASP A 285 -8.39 20.38 -30.35
C ASP A 285 -9.89 20.06 -30.43
N SER A 286 -10.48 20.27 -31.58
CA SER A 286 -11.90 20.02 -31.78
C SER A 286 -12.12 19.17 -33.01
N VAL A 287 -12.99 18.17 -32.92
CA VAL A 287 -13.41 17.30 -33.99
C VAL A 287 -14.93 17.25 -34.06
N LYS A 288 -15.44 17.06 -35.26
CA LYS A 288 -16.87 16.98 -35.52
C LYS A 288 -17.20 15.65 -36.24
N PRO A 289 -17.40 14.59 -35.46
CA PRO A 289 -17.65 13.26 -36.01
C PRO A 289 -19.08 13.17 -36.57
N VAL A 290 -19.24 12.81 -37.81
CA VAL A 290 -20.56 12.80 -38.51
C VAL A 290 -21.20 11.43 -38.50
N PHE A 291 -20.48 10.35 -38.69
CA PHE A 291 -21.04 9.01 -38.67
C PHE A 291 -20.10 8.02 -38.02
N GLY A 292 -20.64 7.12 -37.20
CA GLY A 292 -19.95 5.96 -36.66
C GLY A 292 -18.65 6.24 -35.94
N SER A 293 -17.60 5.47 -36.21
CA SER A 293 -16.32 5.58 -35.49
C SER A 293 -15.35 6.55 -36.17
N TYR A 294 -14.83 7.46 -35.40
CA TYR A 294 -13.85 8.44 -35.86
C TYR A 294 -12.57 8.27 -35.05
N LYS A 295 -11.46 7.96 -35.69
CA LYS A 295 -10.18 7.80 -35.01
C LYS A 295 -9.40 9.11 -35.02
N TYR A 296 -8.98 9.51 -33.85
CA TYR A 296 -8.15 10.69 -33.62
C TYR A 296 -6.82 10.24 -33.00
N THR A 297 -5.71 10.61 -33.63
CA THR A 297 -4.39 10.22 -33.15
C THR A 297 -3.57 11.43 -32.77
N ALA A 298 -3.04 11.45 -31.56
CA ALA A 298 -2.16 12.47 -31.06
C ALA A 298 -0.74 11.90 -30.94
N ASP A 299 0.20 12.50 -31.65
CA ASP A 299 1.62 12.27 -31.44
C ASP A 299 2.07 13.19 -30.30
N LEU A 300 2.33 12.61 -29.15
CA LEU A 300 2.73 13.34 -27.94
C LEU A 300 4.26 13.48 -27.85
N GLY A 301 4.99 12.75 -28.69
CA GLY A 301 6.46 12.74 -28.68
C GLY A 301 7.02 12.44 -27.30
N LYS A 302 8.07 13.13 -26.91
CA LYS A 302 8.61 13.12 -25.56
C LYS A 302 7.80 14.06 -24.70
N HIS A 303 7.08 13.49 -23.75
CA HIS A 303 6.11 14.21 -22.91
C HIS A 303 6.77 14.77 -21.64
N PRO A 304 6.37 15.96 -21.15
CA PRO A 304 6.79 16.45 -19.83
C PRO A 304 6.41 15.48 -18.71
N THR A 305 7.21 15.45 -17.64
CA THR A 305 6.84 14.75 -16.39
C THR A 305 5.54 15.34 -15.84
N GLY A 306 4.67 14.50 -15.36
CA GLY A 306 3.40 14.92 -14.76
C GLY A 306 2.35 13.85 -14.75
N HIS A 307 1.22 14.14 -14.12
CA HIS A 307 -0.01 13.36 -14.15
C HIS A 307 -1.04 14.08 -15.02
N PHE A 308 -1.61 13.37 -15.97
CA PHE A 308 -2.47 13.97 -17.00
C PHE A 308 -3.74 13.16 -17.21
N THR A 309 -4.76 13.83 -17.71
CA THR A 309 -5.99 13.20 -18.19
C THR A 309 -6.21 13.60 -19.65
N LEU A 310 -6.21 12.61 -20.55
CA LEU A 310 -6.76 12.80 -21.89
C LEU A 310 -8.26 12.57 -21.82
N ARG A 311 -9.05 13.52 -22.32
CA ARG A 311 -10.50 13.42 -22.34
C ARG A 311 -11.09 13.96 -23.64
N ALA A 312 -12.24 13.42 -24.00
CA ALA A 312 -13.11 14.01 -25.00
C ALA A 312 -14.41 14.47 -24.35
N THR A 313 -14.87 15.63 -24.71
CA THR A 313 -16.11 16.24 -24.20
C THR A 313 -17.03 16.69 -25.36
N ALA A 314 -18.32 16.47 -25.22
CA ALA A 314 -19.31 16.94 -26.13
C ALA A 314 -20.51 17.51 -25.37
N ASN A 315 -21.05 18.65 -25.78
CA ASN A 315 -22.19 19.29 -25.13
C ASN A 315 -22.01 19.48 -23.60
N GLY A 316 -20.76 19.72 -23.16
CA GLY A 316 -20.41 19.88 -21.74
C GLY A 316 -20.36 18.57 -20.95
N LYS A 317 -20.48 17.42 -21.59
CA LYS A 317 -20.32 16.10 -20.97
C LYS A 317 -19.03 15.43 -21.43
N THR A 318 -18.33 14.78 -20.51
CA THR A 318 -17.21 13.90 -20.83
C THR A 318 -17.74 12.61 -21.44
N ILE A 319 -17.36 12.31 -22.67
CA ILE A 319 -17.74 11.06 -23.37
C ILE A 319 -16.73 9.94 -23.14
N CYS A 320 -15.48 10.28 -22.92
CA CYS A 320 -14.44 9.38 -22.44
C CYS A 320 -13.33 10.16 -21.77
N SER A 321 -12.63 9.51 -20.84
CA SER A 321 -11.41 10.04 -20.24
C SER A 321 -10.52 8.90 -19.79
N LYS A 322 -9.22 9.11 -19.85
CA LYS A 322 -8.23 8.17 -19.34
C LYS A 322 -7.05 8.93 -18.73
N GLU A 323 -6.71 8.59 -17.50
CA GLU A 323 -5.55 9.11 -16.79
C GLU A 323 -4.28 8.41 -17.27
N TYR A 324 -3.15 9.09 -17.21
CA TYR A 324 -1.83 8.55 -17.46
C TYR A 324 -0.77 9.33 -16.70
N ALA A 325 0.34 8.65 -16.40
CA ALA A 325 1.48 9.21 -15.70
C ALA A 325 2.71 9.25 -16.60
N VAL A 326 3.43 10.35 -16.56
CA VAL A 326 4.75 10.48 -17.21
C VAL A 326 5.78 10.76 -16.12
N LEU A 327 6.62 9.78 -15.85
CA LEU A 327 7.67 9.85 -14.85
C LEU A 327 8.87 10.64 -15.39
N PRO A 328 9.75 11.15 -14.51
CA PRO A 328 10.97 11.80 -14.94
C PRO A 328 11.80 10.93 -15.88
N PRO A 329 12.54 11.52 -16.84
CA PRO A 329 13.38 10.77 -17.77
C PRO A 329 14.35 9.82 -17.06
N VAL A 330 14.50 8.60 -17.59
CA VAL A 330 15.33 7.55 -16.99
C VAL A 330 16.80 7.94 -16.99
N GLU A 331 17.28 8.62 -18.03
CA GLU A 331 18.64 9.12 -18.15
C GLU A 331 19.03 10.16 -17.10
N ASP A 332 18.05 10.74 -16.45
CA ASP A 332 18.27 11.78 -15.42
C ASP A 332 18.29 11.19 -14.00
N ARG A 333 18.19 9.86 -13.86
CA ARG A 333 18.03 9.19 -12.55
C ARG A 333 18.96 8.00 -12.37
N ASP A 334 19.31 7.74 -11.12
CA ASP A 334 19.97 6.49 -10.71
C ASP A 334 18.90 5.53 -10.14
N LEU A 335 18.44 4.60 -10.97
CA LEU A 335 17.43 3.61 -10.59
C LEU A 335 18.01 2.44 -9.77
N GLU A 336 19.32 2.38 -9.59
CA GLU A 336 19.99 1.39 -8.73
C GLU A 336 20.32 1.94 -7.34
N LEU A 337 19.94 3.21 -7.07
CA LEU A 337 20.20 3.84 -5.79
C LEU A 337 19.43 3.15 -4.66
N ASP A 338 20.13 2.70 -3.62
CA ASP A 338 19.49 2.26 -2.37
C ASP A 338 18.99 3.48 -1.60
N SER A 339 17.78 3.90 -1.94
CA SER A 339 17.08 5.04 -1.34
C SER A 339 16.43 4.63 -0.01
N PRO A 340 16.21 5.56 0.94
CA PRO A 340 15.38 5.29 2.10
C PRO A 340 13.90 5.09 1.77
N PHE A 341 13.48 5.36 0.54
CA PHE A 341 12.10 5.23 0.09
C PHE A 341 11.86 3.87 -0.54
N ALA A 342 10.79 3.22 -0.12
CA ALA A 342 10.37 1.90 -0.55
C ALA A 342 8.84 1.84 -0.60
N SER A 343 8.27 0.76 -1.11
CA SER A 343 6.81 0.60 -1.17
C SER A 343 6.37 -0.78 -0.70
N ASP A 344 5.23 -0.84 -0.01
CA ASP A 344 4.49 -2.08 0.17
C ASP A 344 3.75 -2.38 -1.15
N PHE A 345 3.73 -3.64 -1.59
CA PHE A 345 3.04 -4.00 -2.82
C PHE A 345 1.90 -4.99 -2.59
N ALA A 346 2.08 -5.97 -1.72
CA ALA A 346 1.10 -7.01 -1.48
C ALA A 346 0.63 -7.72 -2.76
N SER A 347 1.51 -7.88 -3.75
CA SER A 347 1.16 -8.44 -5.06
C SER A 347 0.43 -9.77 -4.96
N TYR A 348 0.88 -10.61 -4.06
CA TYR A 348 0.32 -11.92 -3.76
C TYR A 348 -1.17 -11.88 -3.34
N HIS A 349 -1.64 -10.79 -2.73
CA HIS A 349 -3.03 -10.57 -2.32
C HIS A 349 -3.81 -9.76 -3.35
N ILE A 350 -3.23 -8.64 -3.81
CA ILE A 350 -3.91 -7.70 -4.71
C ILE A 350 -4.09 -8.28 -6.11
N LEU A 351 -3.10 -9.04 -6.60
CA LEU A 351 -3.05 -9.58 -7.94
C LEU A 351 -3.13 -11.11 -7.97
N ALA A 352 -3.75 -11.71 -6.95
CA ALA A 352 -3.85 -13.17 -6.84
C ALA A 352 -4.53 -13.84 -8.03
N ASP A 353 -5.46 -13.14 -8.66
CA ASP A 353 -6.22 -13.55 -9.85
C ASP A 353 -5.61 -13.04 -11.18
N ARG A 354 -4.60 -12.16 -11.10
CA ARG A 354 -3.94 -11.54 -12.28
C ARG A 354 -2.41 -11.54 -12.12
N PRO A 355 -1.75 -12.68 -11.88
CA PRO A 355 -0.30 -12.74 -11.66
C PRO A 355 0.53 -12.24 -12.86
N GLU A 356 -0.03 -12.25 -14.07
CA GLU A 356 0.63 -11.81 -15.31
C GLU A 356 0.97 -10.32 -15.33
N ILE A 357 0.27 -9.47 -14.55
CA ILE A 357 0.55 -8.04 -14.51
C ILE A 357 1.47 -7.61 -13.34
N VAL A 358 1.92 -8.54 -12.50
CA VAL A 358 2.86 -8.23 -11.41
C VAL A 358 4.13 -7.56 -11.93
N GLY A 359 4.64 -8.04 -13.08
CA GLY A 359 5.80 -7.44 -13.75
C GLY A 359 5.58 -6.00 -14.17
N ASN A 360 4.36 -5.62 -14.57
CA ASN A 360 4.02 -4.24 -14.95
C ASN A 360 4.13 -3.30 -13.74
N TYR A 361 3.57 -3.72 -12.60
CA TYR A 361 3.68 -2.97 -11.35
C TYR A 361 5.12 -2.90 -10.82
N ALA A 362 5.87 -4.01 -10.92
CA ALA A 362 7.29 -4.03 -10.56
C ALA A 362 8.12 -3.08 -11.44
N ALA A 363 7.82 -3.02 -12.75
CA ALA A 363 8.44 -2.06 -13.66
C ALA A 363 8.13 -0.62 -13.25
N VAL A 364 6.89 -0.32 -12.85
CA VAL A 364 6.55 1.01 -12.31
C VAL A 364 7.33 1.30 -11.04
N ALA A 365 7.38 0.38 -10.09
CA ALA A 365 8.14 0.56 -8.85
C ALA A 365 9.62 0.85 -9.16
N LYS A 366 10.23 0.12 -10.09
CA LYS A 366 11.60 0.43 -10.56
C LYS A 366 11.69 1.84 -11.15
N LEU A 367 10.72 2.21 -11.97
CA LEU A 367 10.66 3.53 -12.61
C LEU A 367 10.34 4.65 -11.61
N THR A 368 9.66 4.38 -10.49
CA THR A 368 9.53 5.38 -9.41
C THR A 368 10.80 5.52 -8.58
N GLY A 369 11.77 4.63 -8.71
CA GLY A 369 13.07 4.71 -8.04
C GLY A 369 13.09 4.11 -6.64
N VAL A 370 12.08 3.32 -6.26
CA VAL A 370 12.16 2.48 -5.05
C VAL A 370 13.05 1.27 -5.32
N SER A 371 13.74 0.79 -4.28
CA SER A 371 14.68 -0.33 -4.40
C SER A 371 14.15 -1.62 -3.78
N VAL A 372 13.13 -1.52 -2.92
CA VAL A 372 12.58 -2.65 -2.14
C VAL A 372 11.06 -2.63 -2.20
N LEU A 373 10.47 -3.80 -2.45
CA LEU A 373 9.03 -4.02 -2.32
C LEU A 373 8.73 -4.97 -1.16
N ARG A 374 7.83 -4.57 -0.26
CA ARG A 374 7.37 -5.44 0.83
C ARG A 374 6.28 -6.37 0.35
N GLU A 375 6.45 -7.69 0.61
CA GLU A 375 5.63 -8.76 0.08
C GLU A 375 5.18 -9.76 1.15
N ARG A 376 4.01 -10.33 0.95
CA ARG A 376 3.43 -11.33 1.83
C ARG A 376 4.01 -12.71 1.52
N LEU A 377 4.28 -13.47 2.60
CA LEU A 377 4.66 -14.88 2.54
C LEU A 377 3.80 -15.68 3.52
N ASP A 378 2.67 -16.14 3.05
CA ASP A 378 1.74 -16.90 3.88
C ASP A 378 2.27 -18.32 4.14
N TRP A 379 2.62 -18.61 5.39
CA TRP A 379 3.12 -19.91 5.79
C TRP A 379 2.16 -21.05 5.42
N ILE A 380 0.85 -20.84 5.60
CA ILE A 380 -0.18 -21.84 5.26
C ILE A 380 -0.14 -22.29 3.79
N TYR A 381 0.24 -21.41 2.87
CA TYR A 381 0.28 -21.75 1.45
C TYR A 381 1.62 -22.34 1.00
N THR A 382 2.66 -22.10 1.76
CA THR A 382 4.01 -22.61 1.47
C THR A 382 4.35 -23.90 2.20
N GLU A 383 3.62 -24.23 3.27
CA GLU A 383 3.77 -25.49 4.01
C GLU A 383 2.37 -25.99 4.45
N TRP A 384 1.58 -26.43 3.49
CA TRP A 384 0.23 -26.95 3.75
C TRP A 384 0.20 -28.16 4.69
N THR A 385 1.20 -29.03 4.56
CA THR A 385 1.44 -30.17 5.45
C THR A 385 2.83 -30.05 6.03
N GLN A 386 3.01 -30.43 7.29
CA GLN A 386 4.30 -30.34 7.99
C GLN A 386 5.43 -30.99 7.19
N GLY A 387 6.49 -30.24 6.90
CA GLY A 387 7.63 -30.67 6.11
C GLY A 387 7.42 -30.71 4.60
N GLY A 388 6.20 -30.43 4.12
CA GLY A 388 5.84 -30.40 2.70
C GLY A 388 5.86 -28.98 2.14
N TYR A 389 7.03 -28.50 1.73
CA TYR A 389 7.23 -27.14 1.25
C TYR A 389 6.90 -27.00 -0.24
N ASP A 390 6.06 -26.01 -0.57
CA ASP A 390 5.76 -25.58 -1.93
C ASP A 390 5.81 -24.05 -2.03
N PHE A 391 6.89 -23.56 -2.60
CA PHE A 391 7.10 -22.12 -2.82
C PHE A 391 6.73 -21.67 -4.24
N SER A 392 6.17 -22.55 -5.07
CA SER A 392 5.94 -22.26 -6.51
C SER A 392 5.13 -20.97 -6.74
N ARG A 393 4.12 -20.73 -5.93
CA ARG A 393 3.34 -19.51 -5.99
C ARG A 393 4.16 -18.28 -5.64
N SER A 394 4.84 -18.27 -4.51
CA SER A 394 5.69 -17.15 -4.10
C SER A 394 6.82 -16.91 -5.11
N ASP A 395 7.43 -17.98 -5.62
CA ASP A 395 8.48 -17.91 -6.65
C ASP A 395 7.98 -17.17 -7.91
N SER A 396 6.73 -17.38 -8.33
CA SER A 396 6.16 -16.71 -9.50
C SER A 396 6.05 -15.21 -9.29
N PHE A 397 5.50 -14.78 -8.14
CA PHE A 397 5.33 -13.36 -7.81
C PHE A 397 6.68 -12.66 -7.59
N TYR A 398 7.52 -13.26 -6.75
CA TYR A 398 8.84 -12.71 -6.43
C TYR A 398 9.77 -12.67 -7.65
N GLY A 399 9.68 -13.69 -8.51
CA GLY A 399 10.43 -13.71 -9.77
C GLY A 399 10.11 -12.51 -10.64
N SER A 400 8.82 -12.19 -10.83
CA SER A 400 8.38 -11.03 -11.62
C SER A 400 8.88 -9.69 -11.05
N ILE A 401 9.04 -9.60 -9.72
CA ILE A 401 9.57 -8.41 -9.05
C ILE A 401 11.09 -8.32 -9.22
N THR A 402 11.79 -9.42 -8.95
CA THR A 402 13.26 -9.43 -8.93
C THR A 402 13.87 -9.39 -10.34
N GLU A 403 13.13 -9.81 -11.36
CA GLU A 403 13.49 -9.62 -12.78
C GLU A 403 13.64 -8.13 -13.14
N MET A 404 12.95 -7.23 -12.42
CA MET A 404 13.10 -5.78 -12.59
C MET A 404 14.29 -5.21 -11.79
N GLY A 405 15.08 -6.04 -11.11
CA GLY A 405 16.21 -5.60 -10.28
C GLY A 405 15.77 -4.94 -8.97
N LEU A 406 14.66 -5.37 -8.39
CA LEU A 406 14.16 -4.93 -7.10
C LEU A 406 14.41 -6.01 -6.05
N ASP A 407 14.82 -5.61 -4.86
CA ASP A 407 14.81 -6.47 -3.69
C ASP A 407 13.39 -6.61 -3.13
N ILE A 408 13.14 -7.70 -2.42
CA ILE A 408 11.90 -7.87 -1.66
C ILE A 408 12.15 -7.76 -0.15
N LEU A 409 11.10 -7.39 0.58
CA LEU A 409 10.99 -7.55 2.03
C LEU A 409 9.84 -8.51 2.30
N PRO A 410 10.09 -9.84 2.28
CA PRO A 410 9.03 -10.78 2.60
C PRO A 410 8.72 -10.74 4.09
N PHE A 411 7.42 -10.85 4.44
CA PHE A 411 7.04 -11.11 5.81
C PHE A 411 6.23 -12.40 5.96
N ILE A 412 6.62 -13.20 6.97
CA ILE A 412 5.93 -14.43 7.30
C ILE A 412 4.61 -14.11 7.99
N SER A 413 3.52 -14.70 7.50
CA SER A 413 2.20 -14.59 8.11
C SER A 413 1.41 -15.89 7.97
N ASN A 414 0.19 -15.92 8.55
CA ASN A 414 -0.82 -16.97 8.36
C ASN A 414 -0.30 -18.39 8.57
N ALA A 415 -0.12 -18.81 9.83
CA ALA A 415 0.32 -20.15 10.16
C ALA A 415 -0.63 -21.24 9.64
N PRO A 416 -0.09 -22.42 9.22
CA PRO A 416 -0.89 -23.53 8.75
C PRO A 416 -1.71 -24.21 9.87
N ARG A 417 -2.80 -24.85 9.48
CA ARG A 417 -3.72 -25.48 10.45
C ARG A 417 -3.10 -26.62 11.27
N TRP A 418 -2.11 -27.29 10.74
CA TRP A 418 -1.42 -28.36 11.48
C TRP A 418 -0.54 -27.83 12.62
N VAL A 419 -0.16 -26.54 12.61
CA VAL A 419 0.46 -25.85 13.74
C VAL A 419 -0.60 -25.40 14.74
N THR A 420 -1.83 -25.11 14.26
CA THR A 420 -2.92 -24.61 15.09
C THR A 420 -4.11 -25.55 15.03
N ASP A 421 -4.25 -26.43 15.97
CA ASP A 421 -5.36 -27.40 16.03
C ASP A 421 -6.75 -26.75 16.01
N THR A 422 -6.84 -25.46 16.28
CA THR A 422 -8.08 -24.71 16.40
C THR A 422 -8.44 -23.88 15.17
N GLY A 423 -7.57 -23.76 14.18
CA GLY A 423 -7.69 -22.78 13.10
C GLY A 423 -7.57 -21.32 13.58
N ASN A 424 -7.20 -21.14 14.83
CA ASN A 424 -7.00 -19.89 15.52
C ASN A 424 -5.51 -19.55 15.63
N LYS A 425 -5.19 -18.33 15.96
CA LYS A 425 -3.86 -17.72 15.88
C LYS A 425 -2.99 -17.94 17.13
N ILE A 426 -3.37 -18.83 18.05
CA ILE A 426 -2.57 -19.18 19.25
C ILE A 426 -1.57 -20.30 18.93
N PHE A 427 -0.79 -20.08 17.90
CA PHE A 427 0.27 -21.01 17.49
C PHE A 427 1.66 -20.54 17.93
N MET A 428 1.76 -19.41 18.61
CA MET A 428 3.05 -18.80 18.93
C MET A 428 3.85 -19.54 20.01
N HIS A 429 3.36 -20.65 20.51
CA HIS A 429 4.13 -21.63 21.28
C HIS A 429 4.79 -22.72 20.45
N ALA A 430 4.55 -22.74 19.12
CA ALA A 430 5.17 -23.69 18.19
C ALA A 430 6.58 -23.23 17.78
N LEU A 431 7.49 -23.13 18.74
CA LEU A 431 8.80 -22.51 18.57
C LEU A 431 9.68 -23.31 17.61
N SER A 432 9.66 -24.63 17.69
CA SER A 432 10.45 -25.50 16.80
C SER A 432 9.96 -25.46 15.36
N ASP A 433 8.65 -25.30 15.15
CA ASP A 433 8.06 -25.22 13.82
C ASP A 433 8.41 -23.90 13.14
N VAL A 434 8.25 -22.76 13.83
CA VAL A 434 8.61 -21.46 13.24
C VAL A 434 10.12 -21.33 13.01
N TYR A 435 10.95 -21.87 13.88
CA TYR A 435 12.39 -21.96 13.66
C TYR A 435 12.69 -22.70 12.34
N THR A 436 12.08 -23.88 12.16
CA THR A 436 12.31 -24.70 10.96
C THR A 436 11.80 -23.99 9.70
N TYR A 437 10.62 -23.39 9.77
CA TYR A 437 10.04 -22.64 8.66
C TYR A 437 10.89 -21.42 8.29
N SER A 438 11.24 -20.59 9.26
CA SER A 438 12.04 -19.38 9.02
C SER A 438 13.41 -19.71 8.45
N LYS A 439 14.03 -20.83 8.90
CA LYS A 439 15.25 -21.37 8.31
C LYS A 439 15.06 -21.69 6.83
N LYS A 440 13.96 -22.39 6.47
CA LYS A 440 13.64 -22.73 5.07
C LYS A 440 13.39 -21.50 4.21
N VAL A 441 12.69 -20.50 4.73
CA VAL A 441 12.46 -19.24 4.04
C VAL A 441 13.77 -18.51 3.78
N ALA A 442 14.66 -18.42 4.78
CA ALA A 442 15.95 -17.77 4.63
C ALA A 442 16.86 -18.53 3.64
N GLU A 443 16.91 -19.86 3.72
CA GLU A 443 17.63 -20.70 2.73
C GLU A 443 17.15 -20.44 1.29
N LYS A 444 15.86 -20.14 1.12
CA LYS A 444 15.22 -19.97 -0.19
C LYS A 444 15.37 -18.55 -0.75
N TYR A 445 15.18 -17.52 0.06
CA TYR A 445 14.97 -16.17 -0.42
C TYR A 445 16.03 -15.15 0.01
N ALA A 446 17.11 -15.57 0.72
CA ALA A 446 18.11 -14.61 1.20
C ALA A 446 18.76 -13.78 0.09
N ASP A 447 19.00 -14.37 -1.08
CA ASP A 447 19.70 -13.70 -2.19
C ASP A 447 18.88 -12.59 -2.88
N ILE A 448 17.57 -12.58 -2.64
CA ILE A 448 16.64 -11.62 -3.26
C ILE A 448 15.95 -10.73 -2.23
N SER A 449 16.23 -10.94 -0.96
CA SER A 449 15.55 -10.24 0.14
C SER A 449 16.45 -9.26 0.84
N LYS A 450 15.93 -8.05 1.11
CA LYS A 450 16.63 -7.04 1.91
C LYS A 450 16.70 -7.42 3.38
N ALA A 451 15.64 -8.01 3.89
CA ALA A 451 15.49 -8.58 5.23
C ALA A 451 14.30 -9.55 5.24
N LEU A 452 14.12 -10.30 6.34
CA LEU A 452 12.92 -11.11 6.60
C LEU A 452 12.16 -10.52 7.79
N GLU A 453 10.92 -10.15 7.57
CA GLU A 453 10.03 -9.67 8.62
C GLU A 453 9.22 -10.86 9.19
N ILE A 454 9.20 -10.98 10.50
CA ILE A 454 8.54 -12.09 11.20
C ILE A 454 7.19 -11.62 11.73
N TRP A 455 6.13 -12.00 11.02
CA TRP A 455 4.74 -11.66 11.29
C TRP A 455 4.36 -10.21 10.95
N ASN A 456 3.08 -9.86 11.20
CA ASN A 456 2.49 -8.55 10.91
C ASN A 456 1.54 -8.13 12.02
N GLU A 457 1.70 -6.92 12.56
CA GLU A 457 0.79 -6.25 13.49
C GLU A 457 0.29 -7.14 14.63
N THR A 458 1.24 -7.79 15.31
CA THR A 458 0.96 -8.71 16.41
C THR A 458 0.33 -8.03 17.61
N ASP A 459 0.50 -6.74 17.74
CA ASP A 459 -0.10 -5.87 18.76
C ASP A 459 -1.55 -5.46 18.44
N TYR A 460 -2.03 -5.75 17.23
CA TYR A 460 -3.37 -5.39 16.79
C TYR A 460 -4.11 -6.53 16.08
N PHE A 461 -3.66 -6.94 14.88
CA PHE A 461 -4.41 -7.86 14.00
C PHE A 461 -4.43 -9.31 14.47
N THR A 462 -3.34 -9.78 15.07
CA THR A 462 -3.22 -11.21 15.41
C THR A 462 -3.68 -11.56 16.80
N TYR A 463 -3.97 -10.55 17.63
CA TYR A 463 -4.45 -10.74 19.00
C TYR A 463 -3.59 -11.70 19.84
N VAL A 464 -2.27 -11.55 19.76
CA VAL A 464 -1.31 -12.41 20.46
C VAL A 464 -0.71 -11.65 21.66
N PRO A 465 -0.57 -12.27 22.83
CA PRO A 465 0.20 -11.69 23.94
C PRO A 465 1.66 -11.42 23.54
N ALA A 466 2.21 -10.30 24.01
CA ALA A 466 3.55 -9.85 23.64
C ALA A 466 4.66 -10.81 24.05
N ASP A 467 4.52 -11.46 25.19
CA ASP A 467 5.48 -12.47 25.70
C ASP A 467 5.54 -13.73 24.84
N MET A 468 4.38 -14.16 24.33
CA MET A 468 4.30 -15.26 23.37
C MET A 468 4.98 -14.88 22.07
N TYR A 469 4.65 -13.72 21.52
CA TYR A 469 5.29 -13.25 20.30
C TYR A 469 6.80 -13.05 20.46
N ALA A 470 7.27 -12.57 21.60
CA ALA A 470 8.70 -12.43 21.86
C ALA A 470 9.43 -13.78 21.74
N SER A 471 8.87 -14.82 22.33
CA SER A 471 9.46 -16.17 22.27
C SER A 471 9.41 -16.75 20.84
N PHE A 472 8.29 -16.59 20.16
CA PHE A 472 8.10 -16.99 18.77
C PHE A 472 9.10 -16.30 17.84
N TYR A 473 9.26 -14.99 18.01
CA TYR A 473 10.20 -14.18 17.24
C TYR A 473 11.66 -14.63 17.46
N LYS A 474 12.07 -14.86 18.71
CA LYS A 474 13.42 -15.36 19.02
C LYS A 474 13.71 -16.69 18.33
N ALA A 475 12.76 -17.62 18.39
CA ALA A 475 12.88 -18.92 17.73
C ALA A 475 13.00 -18.74 16.19
N ALA A 476 12.16 -17.93 15.58
CA ALA A 476 12.23 -17.62 14.15
C ALA A 476 13.58 -16.99 13.77
N ALA A 477 14.06 -16.03 14.55
CA ALA A 477 15.34 -15.35 14.34
C ALA A 477 16.52 -16.34 14.37
N LEU A 478 16.53 -17.27 15.33
CA LEU A 478 17.54 -18.34 15.39
C LEU A 478 17.46 -19.26 14.17
N GLY A 479 16.27 -19.56 13.67
CA GLY A 479 16.08 -20.30 12.42
C GLY A 479 16.70 -19.58 11.23
N VAL A 480 16.50 -18.28 11.10
CA VAL A 480 17.15 -17.47 10.04
C VAL A 480 18.67 -17.54 10.15
N VAL A 481 19.23 -17.40 11.35
CA VAL A 481 20.68 -17.51 11.58
C VAL A 481 21.22 -18.87 11.18
N ASP A 482 20.53 -19.93 11.56
CA ASP A 482 20.94 -21.31 11.29
C ASP A 482 20.69 -21.76 9.84
N SER A 483 20.11 -20.90 9.00
CA SER A 483 20.11 -21.09 7.56
C SER A 483 21.51 -20.98 6.94
N GLY A 484 22.45 -20.36 7.68
CA GLY A 484 23.80 -20.06 7.20
C GLY A 484 23.87 -18.90 6.22
N THR A 485 22.76 -18.18 6.00
CA THR A 485 22.71 -16.97 5.20
C THR A 485 23.01 -15.75 6.08
N SER A 486 23.32 -14.62 5.45
CA SER A 486 23.47 -13.34 6.14
C SER A 486 22.20 -12.49 6.00
N LEU A 487 21.03 -13.13 5.90
CA LEU A 487 19.76 -12.43 5.78
C LEU A 487 19.41 -11.70 7.11
N PRO A 488 19.25 -10.39 7.12
CA PRO A 488 18.75 -9.70 8.29
C PRO A 488 17.30 -10.13 8.60
N LYS A 489 16.94 -10.12 9.88
CA LYS A 489 15.59 -10.42 10.36
C LYS A 489 15.12 -9.31 11.25
N MET A 490 13.83 -9.02 11.16
CA MET A 490 13.20 -7.98 11.96
C MET A 490 11.86 -8.42 12.53
N ILE A 491 11.51 -7.78 13.63
CA ILE A 491 10.20 -7.93 14.24
C ILE A 491 9.12 -7.48 13.26
N GLY A 492 7.93 -8.10 13.32
CA GLY A 492 6.79 -7.67 12.50
C GLY A 492 6.35 -6.25 12.83
N GLY A 493 5.88 -5.51 11.83
CA GLY A 493 5.45 -4.14 12.00
C GLY A 493 4.42 -3.97 13.10
N LEU A 494 4.70 -3.08 14.07
CA LEU A 494 3.83 -2.77 15.20
C LEU A 494 3.00 -1.53 14.89
N CYS A 495 1.71 -1.49 15.27
CA CYS A 495 0.81 -0.39 14.93
C CYS A 495 0.05 0.23 16.12
N GLU A 496 0.13 -0.38 17.34
CA GLU A 496 -0.57 0.14 18.53
C GLU A 496 0.36 0.94 19.47
N PRO A 497 -0.12 2.08 19.99
CA PRO A 497 0.70 2.99 20.79
C PRO A 497 1.03 2.46 22.19
N ILE A 498 2.20 2.83 22.64
CA ILE A 498 2.80 2.44 23.94
C ILE A 498 1.93 2.86 25.12
N ASP A 499 1.31 4.03 25.08
CA ASP A 499 0.56 4.62 26.18
C ASP A 499 -0.72 3.85 26.55
N LYS A 500 -1.26 3.09 25.61
CA LYS A 500 -2.48 2.29 25.82
C LYS A 500 -2.21 0.80 25.95
N ASN A 501 -1.09 0.33 25.41
CA ASN A 501 -0.73 -1.08 25.36
C ASN A 501 0.72 -1.27 25.81
N PRO A 502 1.01 -2.04 26.87
CA PRO A 502 2.37 -2.30 27.31
C PRO A 502 3.16 -3.21 26.38
N TYR A 503 2.62 -3.55 25.22
CA TYR A 503 3.15 -4.55 24.28
C TYR A 503 4.63 -4.36 23.98
N LEU A 504 4.99 -3.17 23.54
CA LEU A 504 6.36 -2.83 23.19
C LEU A 504 7.34 -2.97 24.37
N ASN A 505 6.90 -2.58 25.58
CA ASN A 505 7.69 -2.75 26.81
C ASN A 505 7.87 -4.21 27.20
N ILE A 506 6.87 -5.05 26.98
CA ILE A 506 6.99 -6.50 27.23
C ILE A 506 7.97 -7.12 26.25
N LEU A 507 7.93 -6.75 24.96
CA LEU A 507 8.92 -7.20 23.97
C LEU A 507 10.34 -6.80 24.39
N TYR A 508 10.52 -5.56 24.84
CA TYR A 508 11.82 -5.05 25.31
C TYR A 508 12.33 -5.81 26.53
N GLN A 509 11.47 -6.02 27.53
CA GLN A 509 11.84 -6.77 28.73
C GLN A 509 12.14 -8.26 28.45
N ASN A 510 11.50 -8.81 27.42
CA ASN A 510 11.81 -10.14 26.90
C ASN A 510 13.11 -10.17 26.09
N GLU A 511 13.79 -9.04 25.91
CA GLU A 511 15.02 -8.96 25.08
C GLU A 511 14.79 -9.42 23.63
N ALA A 512 13.56 -9.24 23.12
CA ALA A 512 13.22 -9.63 21.75
C ALA A 512 14.00 -8.82 20.71
N PHE A 513 14.27 -7.54 21.01
CA PHE A 513 15.03 -6.67 20.13
C PHE A 513 16.51 -7.04 20.02
N ASP A 514 17.07 -7.81 20.99
CA ASP A 514 18.43 -8.32 20.89
C ASP A 514 18.59 -9.40 19.81
N TYR A 515 17.47 -9.94 19.33
CA TYR A 515 17.43 -10.89 18.21
C TYR A 515 17.07 -10.21 16.88
N SER A 516 16.70 -8.92 16.92
CA SER A 516 16.26 -8.16 15.75
C SER A 516 17.38 -7.31 15.17
N ASP A 517 17.42 -7.20 13.84
CA ASP A 517 18.39 -6.39 13.12
C ASP A 517 17.82 -5.01 12.73
N ALA A 518 16.52 -4.82 12.93
CA ALA A 518 15.84 -3.53 12.81
C ALA A 518 14.61 -3.48 13.72
N PHE A 519 14.24 -2.28 14.13
CA PHE A 519 12.94 -1.97 14.72
C PHE A 519 11.95 -1.66 13.60
N ASN A 520 10.76 -2.27 13.64
CA ASN A 520 9.77 -2.14 12.60
C ASN A 520 8.41 -1.70 13.16
N TRP A 521 7.77 -0.76 12.47
CA TRP A 521 6.50 -0.19 12.87
C TRP A 521 5.69 0.29 11.69
N HIS A 522 4.35 0.47 11.88
CA HIS A 522 3.38 0.92 10.90
C HIS A 522 2.65 2.15 11.38
N TYR A 523 2.23 3.01 10.45
CA TYR A 523 1.35 4.11 10.74
C TYR A 523 0.50 4.53 9.55
N HIS A 524 -0.81 4.48 9.76
CA HIS A 524 -1.78 4.94 8.78
C HIS A 524 -2.58 6.11 9.32
N ILE A 525 -2.91 7.07 8.46
CA ILE A 525 -3.88 8.11 8.74
C ILE A 525 -5.16 7.90 7.93
N TYR A 526 -6.22 8.55 8.37
CA TYR A 526 -7.55 8.40 7.78
C TYR A 526 -8.12 9.78 7.48
N GLU A 527 -8.69 9.98 6.28
CA GLU A 527 -9.27 11.26 5.84
C GLU A 527 -10.28 11.86 6.84
N LYS A 528 -10.93 11.00 7.63
CA LYS A 528 -11.92 11.40 8.63
C LYS A 528 -11.34 11.73 10.01
N THR A 529 -10.03 11.76 10.17
CA THR A 529 -9.42 12.15 11.44
C THR A 529 -9.53 13.66 11.65
N GLU A 530 -9.63 14.09 12.90
CA GLU A 530 -9.67 15.52 13.26
C GLU A 530 -8.33 16.24 13.04
N ARG A 531 -7.27 15.51 12.72
CA ARG A 531 -5.92 16.05 12.50
C ARG A 531 -5.72 16.46 11.05
N PRO A 532 -4.95 17.52 10.79
CA PRO A 532 -4.51 17.85 9.45
C PRO A 532 -3.84 16.65 8.78
N VAL A 533 -4.13 16.43 7.51
CA VAL A 533 -3.60 15.31 6.72
C VAL A 533 -2.07 15.37 6.58
N THR A 534 -1.47 16.53 6.85
CA THR A 534 -0.02 16.77 6.80
C THR A 534 0.73 16.36 8.05
N GLU A 535 0.03 16.05 9.16
CA GLU A 535 0.69 15.66 10.41
C GLU A 535 0.93 14.15 10.48
N PHE A 536 2.17 13.73 10.32
CA PHE A 536 2.57 12.32 10.43
C PHE A 536 3.14 11.99 11.83
N ILE A 537 4.07 12.77 12.34
CA ILE A 537 4.84 12.43 13.54
C ILE A 537 4.28 13.07 14.81
N ASP A 538 4.01 14.37 14.80
CA ASP A 538 3.77 15.12 16.03
C ASP A 538 2.47 14.74 16.73
N GLY A 539 2.59 14.34 18.01
CA GLY A 539 1.47 13.89 18.83
C GLY A 539 0.74 12.63 18.33
N THR A 540 1.34 11.85 17.43
CA THR A 540 0.78 10.67 16.79
C THR A 540 1.34 9.36 17.31
N LYS A 541 0.78 8.21 16.85
CA LYS A 541 1.37 6.88 17.10
C LYS A 541 2.78 6.77 16.49
N ALA A 542 2.99 7.35 15.30
CA ALA A 542 4.31 7.39 14.66
C ALA A 542 5.34 8.09 15.54
N GLY A 543 4.99 9.23 16.14
CA GLY A 543 5.86 9.94 17.08
C GLY A 543 6.17 9.12 18.34
N GLN A 544 5.24 8.32 18.84
CA GLN A 544 5.50 7.42 19.96
C GLN A 544 6.49 6.31 19.60
N PHE A 545 6.36 5.68 18.44
CA PHE A 545 7.30 4.65 17.96
C PHE A 545 8.69 5.21 17.74
N THR A 546 8.81 6.34 17.03
CA THR A 546 10.11 6.96 16.77
C THR A 546 10.80 7.45 18.03
N ASN A 547 10.08 8.04 18.99
CA ASN A 547 10.60 8.41 20.30
C ASN A 547 11.09 7.21 21.10
N TYR A 548 10.36 6.09 21.03
CA TYR A 548 10.77 4.85 21.69
C TYR A 548 12.07 4.31 21.07
N ALA A 549 12.13 4.24 19.74
CA ALA A 549 13.32 3.79 19.02
C ALA A 549 14.53 4.67 19.37
N ASN A 550 14.39 5.98 19.33
CA ASN A 550 15.45 6.94 19.64
C ASN A 550 15.86 6.92 21.11
N THR A 551 15.03 6.41 22.01
CA THR A 551 15.33 6.32 23.45
C THR A 551 15.96 4.98 23.84
N TYR A 552 15.35 3.89 23.42
CA TYR A 552 15.66 2.55 23.92
C TYR A 552 16.35 1.63 22.89
N LEU A 553 16.19 1.92 21.57
CA LEU A 553 16.66 1.05 20.50
C LEU A 553 17.64 1.77 19.55
N LYS A 554 18.44 2.69 20.09
CA LYS A 554 19.33 3.59 19.33
C LYS A 554 20.28 2.89 18.36
N THR A 555 20.66 1.65 18.64
CA THR A 555 21.59 0.89 17.81
C THR A 555 20.92 0.17 16.64
N LEU A 556 19.61 0.00 16.68
CA LEU A 556 18.85 -0.63 15.62
C LEU A 556 18.41 0.38 14.55
N PRO A 557 18.48 0.04 13.27
CA PRO A 557 17.75 0.77 12.24
C PRO A 557 16.26 0.80 12.55
N SER A 558 15.61 1.93 12.29
CA SER A 558 14.16 2.09 12.44
C SER A 558 13.51 2.10 11.06
N TRP A 559 12.64 1.14 10.78
CA TRP A 559 11.92 1.03 9.53
C TRP A 559 10.42 1.20 9.74
N CYS A 560 9.81 2.09 8.95
CA CYS A 560 8.36 2.19 8.83
C CYS A 560 7.94 1.42 7.59
N THR A 561 7.49 0.17 7.75
CA THR A 561 7.22 -0.71 6.62
C THR A 561 5.80 -0.61 6.06
N GLU A 562 4.93 0.19 6.71
CA GLU A 562 3.67 0.64 6.15
C GLU A 562 3.38 2.07 6.62
N ALA A 563 3.32 3.01 5.67
CA ALA A 563 2.88 4.38 5.91
C ALA A 563 1.93 4.82 4.80
N GLY A 564 0.66 5.01 5.12
CA GLY A 564 -0.35 5.32 4.12
C GLY A 564 -1.48 6.22 4.63
N ILE A 565 -2.25 6.73 3.67
CA ILE A 565 -3.47 7.48 3.94
C ILE A 565 -4.68 6.75 3.36
N LYS A 566 -5.68 6.45 4.20
CA LYS A 566 -6.96 5.90 3.75
C LYS A 566 -7.91 7.03 3.39
N LEU A 567 -8.21 7.17 2.13
CA LEU A 567 -9.15 8.14 1.59
C LEU A 567 -10.51 7.49 1.30
N TYR A 568 -11.58 8.25 1.43
CA TYR A 568 -12.95 7.73 1.30
C TYR A 568 -13.66 8.36 0.10
N PRO A 569 -13.58 7.73 -1.08
CA PRO A 569 -14.23 8.26 -2.28
C PRO A 569 -15.77 8.27 -2.15
N THR A 570 -16.39 9.20 -2.88
CA THR A 570 -17.85 9.32 -2.93
C THR A 570 -18.29 9.34 -4.41
N PRO A 571 -19.11 8.35 -4.82
CA PRO A 571 -19.70 7.26 -4.03
C PRO A 571 -18.66 6.25 -3.52
N SER A 572 -19.01 5.55 -2.44
CA SER A 572 -18.12 4.51 -1.89
C SER A 572 -17.83 3.43 -2.94
N GLY A 573 -16.56 3.06 -3.07
CA GLY A 573 -16.07 2.08 -4.05
C GLY A 573 -15.80 2.66 -5.44
N SER A 574 -15.92 3.99 -5.63
CA SER A 574 -15.36 4.65 -6.81
C SER A 574 -13.85 4.89 -6.63
N ASP A 575 -13.17 5.20 -7.71
CA ASP A 575 -11.78 5.64 -7.66
C ASP A 575 -11.65 6.98 -6.91
N LEU A 576 -10.43 7.30 -6.47
CA LEU A 576 -10.16 8.59 -5.83
C LEU A 576 -10.47 9.74 -6.77
N SER A 577 -11.19 10.72 -6.25
CA SER A 577 -11.37 12.01 -6.94
C SER A 577 -10.01 12.70 -7.11
N TYR A 578 -9.94 13.59 -8.09
CA TYR A 578 -8.74 14.39 -8.35
C TYR A 578 -8.22 15.16 -7.11
N ALA A 579 -9.14 15.66 -6.28
CA ALA A 579 -8.79 16.32 -5.02
C ALA A 579 -8.17 15.34 -4.01
N GLN A 580 -8.69 14.11 -3.96
CA GLN A 580 -8.15 13.08 -3.07
C GLN A 580 -6.79 12.56 -3.55
N GLN A 581 -6.58 12.43 -4.87
CA GLN A 581 -5.26 12.11 -5.42
C GLN A 581 -4.22 13.16 -5.03
N LYS A 582 -4.58 14.46 -5.01
CA LYS A 582 -3.71 15.53 -4.51
C LYS A 582 -3.37 15.37 -3.02
N ILE A 583 -4.38 15.05 -2.20
CA ILE A 583 -4.15 14.77 -0.77
C ILE A 583 -3.18 13.59 -0.60
N GLN A 584 -3.37 12.52 -1.37
CA GLN A 584 -2.50 11.34 -1.32
C GLN A 584 -1.05 11.69 -1.72
N ALA A 585 -0.87 12.40 -2.83
CA ALA A 585 0.43 12.85 -3.33
C ALA A 585 1.16 13.73 -2.31
N ASN A 586 0.47 14.70 -1.71
CA ASN A 586 1.04 15.59 -0.71
C ASN A 586 1.46 14.81 0.55
N TYR A 587 0.60 13.91 1.02
CA TYR A 587 0.88 13.11 2.21
C TYR A 587 2.08 12.16 2.00
N MET A 588 2.26 11.60 0.82
CA MET A 588 3.43 10.79 0.50
C MET A 588 4.74 11.54 0.79
N VAL A 589 4.85 12.80 0.34
CA VAL A 589 6.06 13.62 0.56
C VAL A 589 6.20 14.04 2.02
N THR A 590 5.13 14.53 2.62
CA THR A 590 5.19 15.05 4.01
C THR A 590 5.48 13.92 5.00
N SER A 591 4.83 12.77 4.86
CA SER A 591 5.08 11.61 5.74
C SER A 591 6.50 11.09 5.61
N ALA A 592 7.04 11.00 4.39
CA ALA A 592 8.40 10.58 4.16
C ALA A 592 9.41 11.56 4.80
N CYS A 593 9.24 12.88 4.61
CA CYS A 593 10.12 13.89 5.19
C CYS A 593 10.08 13.88 6.73
N GLN A 594 8.89 13.84 7.32
CA GLN A 594 8.72 13.80 8.78
C GLN A 594 9.26 12.50 9.37
N SER A 595 9.10 11.38 8.66
CA SER A 595 9.67 10.09 9.06
C SER A 595 11.20 10.14 9.13
N LEU A 596 11.85 10.67 8.09
CA LEU A 596 13.30 10.87 8.08
C LEU A 596 13.74 11.82 9.21
N ALA A 597 13.00 12.91 9.42
CA ALA A 597 13.27 13.86 10.49
C ALA A 597 13.20 13.21 11.89
N ALA A 598 12.33 12.25 12.08
CA ALA A 598 12.19 11.49 13.31
C ALA A 598 13.23 10.36 13.48
N GLY A 599 14.16 10.19 12.53
CA GLY A 599 15.23 9.19 12.60
C GLY A 599 14.84 7.82 12.05
N THR A 600 13.85 7.76 11.16
CA THR A 600 13.51 6.54 10.42
C THR A 600 14.51 6.33 9.30
N ASP A 601 15.07 5.13 9.20
CA ASP A 601 16.11 4.80 8.23
C ASP A 601 15.56 4.32 6.89
N LYS A 602 14.32 3.76 6.88
CA LYS A 602 13.61 3.35 5.67
C LYS A 602 12.10 3.54 5.83
N HIS A 603 11.47 4.10 4.81
CA HIS A 603 10.05 4.46 4.80
C HIS A 603 9.36 3.80 3.60
N PHE A 604 8.36 2.96 3.87
CA PHE A 604 7.58 2.27 2.85
C PHE A 604 6.24 2.92 2.68
N TRP A 605 5.97 3.35 1.46
CA TRP A 605 4.64 3.82 1.08
C TRP A 605 3.63 2.66 1.09
N PHE A 606 2.49 2.84 1.73
CA PHE A 606 1.37 1.90 1.67
C PHE A 606 0.23 2.52 0.85
N ILE A 607 0.04 2.11 -0.44
CA ILE A 607 0.55 0.92 -1.07
C ILE A 607 0.67 1.13 -2.59
N LEU A 608 1.65 0.50 -3.21
CA LEU A 608 1.72 0.34 -4.66
C LEU A 608 0.58 -0.60 -5.11
N GLY A 609 -0.11 -0.25 -6.17
CA GLY A 609 -1.19 -1.08 -6.73
C GLY A 609 -2.59 -0.59 -6.38
N ASN A 610 -3.55 -1.36 -6.80
CA ASN A 610 -4.97 -1.10 -6.60
C ASN A 610 -5.40 -1.71 -5.25
N MET A 611 -5.62 -0.89 -4.22
CA MET A 611 -5.96 -1.38 -2.89
C MET A 611 -7.16 -0.65 -2.31
N PRO A 612 -8.40 -1.07 -2.66
CA PRO A 612 -9.58 -0.72 -1.90
C PRO A 612 -9.61 -1.53 -0.60
N GLU A 613 -9.91 -0.88 0.51
CA GLU A 613 -10.11 -1.54 1.79
C GLU A 613 -11.39 -1.04 2.45
N ASP A 614 -12.36 -1.92 2.68
CA ASP A 614 -13.72 -1.60 3.11
C ASP A 614 -14.38 -0.54 2.19
N THR A 615 -14.53 0.70 2.67
CA THR A 615 -15.10 1.84 1.93
C THR A 615 -14.06 2.87 1.54
N GLY A 616 -12.78 2.63 1.84
CA GLY A 616 -11.67 3.54 1.60
C GLY A 616 -10.70 3.02 0.56
N TRP A 617 -9.70 3.83 0.27
CA TRP A 617 -8.68 3.56 -0.74
C TRP A 617 -7.29 3.95 -0.23
N PHE A 618 -6.32 3.03 -0.33
CA PHE A 618 -4.91 3.30 -0.05
C PHE A 618 -4.05 3.33 -1.30
N GLY A 619 -4.42 2.53 -2.32
CA GLY A 619 -3.60 2.25 -3.48
C GLY A 619 -3.21 3.47 -4.30
N SER A 620 -2.07 3.39 -4.95
CA SER A 620 -1.59 4.38 -5.91
C SER A 620 -2.17 4.19 -7.32
N PHE A 621 -3.04 3.20 -7.50
CA PHE A 621 -3.72 2.91 -8.74
C PHE A 621 -5.22 2.76 -8.53
N GLY A 622 -5.99 3.13 -9.53
CA GLY A 622 -7.44 2.99 -9.54
C GLY A 622 -7.93 1.60 -9.93
N SER A 623 -9.24 1.43 -9.99
CA SER A 623 -9.91 0.15 -10.22
C SER A 623 -9.64 -0.48 -11.61
N LYS A 624 -9.13 0.31 -12.54
CA LYS A 624 -8.74 -0.13 -13.89
C LYS A 624 -7.23 -0.05 -14.12
N ASP A 625 -6.46 -0.17 -13.04
CA ASP A 625 -5.01 -0.05 -13.02
C ASP A 625 -4.50 1.30 -13.58
N GLN A 626 -5.34 2.33 -13.64
CA GLN A 626 -4.89 3.66 -14.02
C GLN A 626 -4.07 4.29 -12.88
N PRO A 627 -2.92 4.93 -13.20
CA PRO A 627 -2.07 5.53 -12.20
C PRO A 627 -2.72 6.77 -11.59
N PHE A 628 -2.64 6.92 -10.26
CA PHE A 628 -2.93 8.17 -9.59
C PHE A 628 -1.70 9.09 -9.55
N ALA A 629 -1.90 10.35 -9.19
CA ALA A 629 -0.83 11.33 -9.14
C ALA A 629 0.32 10.93 -8.20
N SER A 630 0.04 10.13 -7.15
CA SER A 630 1.04 9.60 -6.22
C SER A 630 2.15 8.78 -6.91
N VAL A 631 1.86 8.10 -8.03
CA VAL A 631 2.88 7.38 -8.81
C VAL A 631 3.94 8.35 -9.36
N VAL A 632 3.51 9.49 -9.89
CA VAL A 632 4.43 10.54 -10.36
C VAL A 632 5.18 11.15 -9.18
N THR A 633 4.45 11.43 -8.10
CA THR A 633 5.03 12.02 -6.89
C THR A 633 6.13 11.15 -6.29
N GLU A 634 5.93 9.83 -6.22
CA GLU A 634 6.96 8.90 -5.74
C GLU A 634 8.23 9.01 -6.60
N ALA A 635 8.09 9.01 -7.93
CA ALA A 635 9.22 9.14 -8.85
C ALA A 635 9.94 10.49 -8.73
N VAL A 636 9.19 11.58 -8.58
CA VAL A 636 9.76 12.93 -8.37
C VAL A 636 10.45 13.04 -7.02
N MET A 637 9.85 12.49 -5.97
CA MET A 637 10.40 12.48 -4.62
C MET A 637 11.72 11.69 -4.57
N THR A 638 11.74 10.46 -5.08
CA THR A 638 12.95 9.62 -5.11
C THR A 638 14.06 10.25 -5.94
N GLN A 639 13.74 10.85 -7.10
CA GLN A 639 14.71 11.59 -7.91
C GLN A 639 15.28 12.81 -7.18
N THR A 640 14.40 13.58 -6.53
CA THR A 640 14.81 14.87 -5.95
C THR A 640 15.55 14.69 -4.63
N LEU A 641 15.08 13.77 -3.78
CA LEU A 641 15.65 13.53 -2.46
C LEU A 641 16.77 12.47 -2.46
N GLY A 642 16.86 11.65 -3.50
CA GLY A 642 17.95 10.70 -3.72
C GLY A 642 18.28 9.83 -2.52
N LYS A 643 19.47 10.03 -1.93
CA LYS A 643 19.92 9.28 -0.73
C LYS A 643 19.14 9.62 0.54
N GLY A 644 18.32 10.67 0.52
CA GLY A 644 17.45 11.04 1.61
C GLY A 644 18.16 11.30 2.94
N ILE A 645 19.39 11.85 2.90
CA ILE A 645 20.18 12.11 4.10
C ILE A 645 19.59 13.33 4.81
N TYR A 646 18.89 13.09 5.90
CA TYR A 646 18.27 14.16 6.66
C TYR A 646 19.31 15.01 7.40
N LYS A 647 19.23 16.33 7.27
CA LYS A 647 20.19 17.28 7.85
C LYS A 647 19.60 18.10 8.99
N GLY A 648 18.31 18.37 8.96
CA GLY A 648 17.66 19.14 10.01
C GLY A 648 16.45 19.95 9.54
N GLU A 649 15.86 20.71 10.46
CA GLU A 649 14.71 21.56 10.23
C GLU A 649 15.11 23.00 9.97
N LEU A 650 14.44 23.63 9.01
CA LEU A 650 14.66 25.06 8.70
C LEU A 650 14.24 25.94 9.87
N LYS A 651 15.08 26.93 10.16
CA LYS A 651 14.83 27.92 11.19
C LYS A 651 14.01 29.10 10.67
N SER A 652 13.32 29.74 11.59
CA SER A 652 12.73 31.08 11.37
C SER A 652 11.66 31.11 10.28
N LEU A 653 10.94 30.00 10.08
CA LEU A 653 9.80 29.93 9.19
C LEU A 653 8.58 30.65 9.79
N PRO A 654 7.67 31.16 8.98
CA PRO A 654 6.37 31.65 9.44
C PRO A 654 5.60 30.54 10.19
N SER A 655 4.75 30.94 11.12
CA SER A 655 3.89 29.96 11.85
C SER A 655 3.04 29.17 10.87
N GLY A 656 2.97 27.86 11.05
CA GLY A 656 2.23 26.93 10.19
C GLY A 656 2.95 26.56 8.88
N VAL A 657 4.20 26.98 8.73
CA VAL A 657 5.10 26.51 7.68
C VAL A 657 6.07 25.53 8.28
N GLU A 658 6.21 24.38 7.63
CA GLU A 658 7.18 23.34 7.96
C GLU A 658 8.24 23.26 6.84
N GLY A 659 9.48 22.98 7.23
CA GLY A 659 10.57 22.93 6.27
C GLY A 659 11.72 22.07 6.74
N HIS A 660 12.20 21.19 5.87
CA HIS A 660 13.25 20.23 6.14
C HIS A 660 14.40 20.41 5.16
N VAL A 661 15.60 20.08 5.61
CA VAL A 661 16.81 20.04 4.77
C VAL A 661 17.26 18.60 4.61
N ILE A 662 17.24 18.12 3.38
CA ILE A 662 17.62 16.76 3.02
C ILE A 662 18.70 16.81 1.95
N ASN A 663 19.81 16.10 2.15
CA ASN A 663 20.84 15.97 1.13
C ASN A 663 20.57 14.76 0.25
N ASN A 664 20.53 14.95 -1.06
CA ASN A 664 20.22 13.90 -2.02
C ASN A 664 21.44 13.03 -2.42
N GLY A 665 22.59 13.31 -1.83
CA GLY A 665 23.88 12.70 -2.15
C GLY A 665 24.87 13.68 -2.81
N THR A 666 24.39 14.77 -3.40
CA THR A 666 25.16 15.83 -4.03
C THR A 666 24.75 17.22 -3.61
N ASP A 667 23.46 17.47 -3.61
CA ASP A 667 22.85 18.78 -3.38
C ASP A 667 21.91 18.74 -2.18
N ASP A 668 21.79 19.83 -1.45
CA ASP A 668 20.77 19.97 -0.42
C ASP A 668 19.43 20.37 -1.05
N VAL A 669 18.38 19.76 -0.58
CA VAL A 669 17.01 20.03 -0.99
C VAL A 669 16.23 20.52 0.22
N LEU A 670 15.62 21.68 0.11
CA LEU A 670 14.67 22.20 1.10
C LEU A 670 13.29 21.73 0.70
N VAL A 671 12.62 21.02 1.57
CA VAL A 671 11.23 20.60 1.36
C VAL A 671 10.36 21.46 2.25
N LEU A 672 9.41 22.17 1.65
CA LEU A 672 8.60 23.18 2.32
C LEU A 672 7.12 22.95 2.03
N TRP A 673 6.30 23.08 3.07
CA TRP A 673 4.83 23.13 2.94
C TRP A 673 4.22 23.96 4.05
N SER A 674 2.93 24.22 3.96
CA SER A 674 2.20 24.99 4.97
C SER A 674 0.75 24.50 5.08
N SER A 675 0.15 24.61 6.23
CA SER A 675 -1.28 24.33 6.42
C SER A 675 -2.20 25.33 5.68
N TYR A 676 -1.63 26.40 5.14
CA TYR A 676 -2.33 27.44 4.38
C TYR A 676 -1.37 28.08 3.35
N GLY A 677 -1.92 28.79 2.35
CA GLY A 677 -1.10 29.49 1.36
C GLY A 677 -0.36 30.67 1.99
N THR A 678 0.97 30.73 1.84
CA THR A 678 1.81 31.84 2.28
C THR A 678 3.12 31.91 1.49
N ASP A 679 3.84 33.01 1.60
CA ASP A 679 5.13 33.17 0.98
C ASP A 679 6.28 33.06 2.01
N VAL A 680 7.28 32.30 1.67
CA VAL A 680 8.56 32.18 2.41
C VAL A 680 9.65 32.89 1.65
N THR A 681 10.37 33.78 2.32
CA THR A 681 11.52 34.50 1.73
C THR A 681 12.82 33.88 2.23
N LEU A 682 13.63 33.40 1.31
CA LEU A 682 14.93 32.79 1.57
C LEU A 682 16.03 33.65 0.98
N SER A 683 17.17 33.83 1.68
CA SER A 683 18.34 34.50 1.14
C SER A 683 19.06 33.55 0.17
N SER A 684 19.39 34.04 -1.03
CA SER A 684 20.09 33.23 -2.04
C SER A 684 21.07 34.08 -2.82
N SER A 685 22.29 33.61 -2.96
CA SER A 685 23.34 34.27 -3.80
C SER A 685 23.29 33.78 -5.25
N GLY A 686 22.48 32.80 -5.59
CA GLY A 686 22.36 32.25 -6.93
C GLY A 686 20.98 31.63 -7.19
N ASN A 687 20.80 31.18 -8.43
CA ASN A 687 19.57 30.51 -8.83
C ASN A 687 19.37 29.21 -8.07
N VAL A 688 18.12 28.88 -7.79
CA VAL A 688 17.72 27.57 -7.23
C VAL A 688 16.67 26.92 -8.12
N LEU A 689 16.56 25.62 -8.07
CA LEU A 689 15.53 24.87 -8.79
C LEU A 689 14.38 24.57 -7.84
N LYS A 690 13.21 25.09 -8.17
CA LYS A 690 11.94 24.71 -7.55
C LYS A 690 11.34 23.57 -8.35
N THR A 691 10.90 22.51 -7.66
CA THR A 691 10.21 21.35 -8.27
C THR A 691 8.90 21.11 -7.52
N SER A 692 7.79 20.91 -8.24
CA SER A 692 6.51 20.51 -7.67
C SER A 692 6.48 19.01 -7.37
N VAL A 693 5.46 18.56 -6.64
CA VAL A 693 5.27 17.12 -6.33
C VAL A 693 5.04 16.24 -7.57
N VAL A 694 4.65 16.84 -8.69
CA VAL A 694 4.46 16.14 -9.97
C VAL A 694 5.53 16.47 -11.00
N GLY A 695 6.59 17.15 -10.61
CA GLY A 695 7.79 17.33 -11.43
C GLY A 695 7.83 18.60 -12.28
N ASP A 696 6.90 19.56 -12.11
CA ASP A 696 7.06 20.86 -12.74
C ASP A 696 8.26 21.60 -12.17
N ARG A 697 9.02 22.22 -13.01
CA ARG A 697 10.30 22.85 -12.65
C ARG A 697 10.33 24.31 -12.99
N GLU A 698 10.81 25.11 -12.05
CA GLU A 698 10.99 26.54 -12.18
C GLU A 698 12.36 26.93 -11.62
N ILE A 699 13.10 27.75 -12.38
CA ILE A 699 14.35 28.34 -11.88
C ILE A 699 14.01 29.65 -11.21
N LEU A 700 14.14 29.69 -9.88
CA LEU A 700 13.97 30.92 -9.11
C LEU A 700 15.27 31.72 -9.11
N LYS A 701 15.21 32.97 -9.61
CA LYS A 701 16.33 33.91 -9.66
C LYS A 701 16.25 34.88 -8.48
N PRO A 702 17.32 35.05 -7.70
CA PRO A 702 17.29 35.96 -6.57
C PRO A 702 17.16 37.42 -7.03
N THR A 703 16.29 38.16 -6.34
CA THR A 703 16.15 39.60 -6.46
C THR A 703 16.69 40.24 -5.18
N ASN A 704 17.72 41.06 -5.29
CA ASN A 704 18.40 41.64 -4.12
C ASN A 704 18.91 40.61 -3.12
N GLY A 705 19.43 39.49 -3.62
CA GLY A 705 19.93 38.40 -2.77
C GLY A 705 18.85 37.57 -2.09
N LYS A 706 17.62 37.61 -2.56
CA LYS A 706 16.48 36.87 -1.97
C LYS A 706 15.63 36.22 -3.05
N ILE A 707 15.10 35.02 -2.72
CA ILE A 707 14.06 34.35 -3.49
C ILE A 707 12.79 34.30 -2.64
N THR A 708 11.66 34.31 -3.29
CA THR A 708 10.34 34.12 -2.66
C THR A 708 9.74 32.81 -3.17
N VAL A 709 9.34 31.96 -2.26
CA VAL A 709 8.72 30.67 -2.53
C VAL A 709 7.30 30.70 -1.96
N SER A 710 6.30 30.57 -2.82
CA SER A 710 4.93 30.36 -2.38
C SER A 710 4.77 28.92 -1.92
N VAL A 711 4.31 28.73 -0.69
CA VAL A 711 4.07 27.44 -0.04
C VAL A 711 2.58 27.27 0.27
N SER A 712 2.12 26.04 0.21
CA SER A 712 0.72 25.66 0.40
C SER A 712 0.68 24.27 1.07
N PRO A 713 -0.47 23.63 1.25
CA PRO A 713 -0.53 22.23 1.66
C PRO A 713 0.17 21.28 0.69
N GLU A 714 0.36 21.67 -0.57
CA GLU A 714 1.19 20.94 -1.52
C GLU A 714 2.68 21.24 -1.26
N PRO A 715 3.49 20.22 -0.94
CA PRO A 715 4.93 20.39 -0.72
C PRO A 715 5.66 20.88 -1.98
N VAL A 716 6.74 21.63 -1.76
CA VAL A 716 7.61 22.09 -2.82
C VAL A 716 9.07 21.76 -2.48
N PHE A 717 9.81 21.29 -3.46
CA PHE A 717 11.23 21.01 -3.36
C PHE A 717 12.05 22.20 -3.89
N ILE A 718 13.00 22.68 -3.12
CA ILE A 718 13.94 23.74 -3.52
C ILE A 718 15.34 23.15 -3.48
N THR A 719 15.87 22.78 -4.65
CA THR A 719 17.21 22.23 -4.77
C THR A 719 18.23 23.37 -4.86
N VAL A 720 19.22 23.34 -4.00
CA VAL A 720 20.35 24.28 -3.97
C VAL A 720 21.59 23.62 -4.54
N ASP A 721 22.58 24.41 -4.99
CA ASP A 721 23.83 23.87 -5.52
C ASP A 721 24.78 23.53 -4.36
N GLY A 722 25.02 22.24 -4.14
CA GLY A 722 25.84 21.75 -3.03
C GLY A 722 25.12 21.84 -1.68
N CYS A 723 25.85 22.24 -0.63
CA CYS A 723 25.32 22.25 0.73
C CYS A 723 24.71 23.61 1.10
N ALA A 724 23.55 23.58 1.73
CA ALA A 724 22.97 24.74 2.39
C ALA A 724 23.84 25.20 3.58
N ASP A 725 23.78 26.50 3.90
CA ASP A 725 24.49 27.04 5.06
C ASP A 725 23.87 26.47 6.36
N ALA A 726 24.70 25.86 7.20
CA ALA A 726 24.27 25.29 8.47
C ALA A 726 23.57 26.29 9.42
N SER A 727 23.71 27.59 9.18
CA SER A 727 23.03 28.63 9.98
C SER A 727 21.51 28.67 9.77
N ILE A 728 21.02 28.17 8.62
CA ILE A 728 19.61 28.29 8.23
C ILE A 728 18.73 27.16 8.81
N TYR A 729 19.32 26.10 9.31
CA TYR A 729 18.58 24.98 9.89
C TYR A 729 19.13 24.57 11.26
N THR A 730 18.31 23.89 12.04
CA THR A 730 18.76 23.20 13.23
C THR A 730 19.22 21.82 12.80
N ALA A 731 20.50 21.52 12.97
CA ALA A 731 21.03 20.19 12.62
C ALA A 731 20.30 19.12 13.45
N THR A 732 19.99 18.01 12.79
CA THR A 732 19.43 16.85 13.50
C THR A 732 20.41 16.30 14.53
N GLU A 733 19.89 15.82 15.65
CA GLU A 733 20.66 15.04 16.64
C GLU A 733 20.59 13.53 16.32
N ASN A 734 19.78 13.13 15.34
CA ASN A 734 19.69 11.75 14.92
C ASN A 734 20.99 11.31 14.23
N GLU A 735 21.41 10.10 14.53
CA GLU A 735 22.51 9.45 13.82
C GLU A 735 22.19 9.38 12.31
N PRO A 736 23.22 9.36 11.45
CA PRO A 736 23.02 9.07 10.04
C PRO A 736 22.26 7.75 9.84
N ALA A 737 21.56 7.63 8.72
CA ALA A 737 20.79 6.43 8.38
C ALA A 737 21.61 5.15 8.61
N LYS A 738 21.08 4.26 9.44
CA LYS A 738 21.75 3.02 9.83
C LYS A 738 21.48 1.95 8.80
N ALA A 739 22.55 1.34 8.32
CA ALA A 739 22.43 0.16 7.47
C ALA A 739 21.97 -1.03 8.31
N ILE A 740 20.99 -1.77 7.80
CA ILE A 740 20.62 -3.05 8.39
C ILE A 740 21.74 -4.06 8.19
N SER A 741 22.06 -4.82 9.23
CA SER A 741 23.08 -5.88 9.17
C SER A 741 22.66 -7.05 10.05
N ALA A 742 22.84 -8.27 9.54
CA ALA A 742 22.47 -9.48 10.26
C ALA A 742 23.35 -9.71 11.50
N LYS A 743 22.72 -9.83 12.68
CA LYS A 743 23.33 -10.45 13.86
C LYS A 743 23.27 -11.97 13.69
N THR A 744 24.42 -12.61 13.67
CA THR A 744 24.52 -14.06 13.46
C THR A 744 25.11 -14.80 14.66
N ASP A 745 25.63 -14.07 15.64
CA ASP A 745 26.31 -14.66 16.80
C ASP A 745 25.39 -14.59 18.04
N PHE A 746 25.03 -15.77 18.55
CA PHE A 746 24.21 -15.97 19.74
C PHE A 746 24.90 -16.96 20.67
N SER A 747 24.97 -16.61 21.94
CA SER A 747 25.54 -17.45 22.98
C SER A 747 24.74 -18.75 23.21
N VAL A 748 25.33 -19.71 23.91
CA VAL A 748 24.65 -20.96 24.25
C VAL A 748 23.33 -20.73 24.98
N GLY A 749 23.31 -19.78 25.93
CA GLY A 749 22.13 -19.44 26.68
C GLY A 749 21.04 -18.75 25.83
N GLU A 750 21.42 -17.78 24.98
CA GLU A 750 20.49 -17.10 24.07
C GLU A 750 19.81 -18.08 23.09
N ARG A 751 20.40 -19.25 22.84
CA ARG A 751 19.82 -20.32 22.01
C ARG A 751 18.90 -21.26 22.80
N VAL A 752 18.67 -21.01 24.10
CA VAL A 752 17.65 -21.66 24.90
C VAL A 752 16.48 -20.70 25.08
N VAL A 753 15.44 -20.84 24.26
CA VAL A 753 14.28 -19.94 24.27
C VAL A 753 13.22 -20.46 25.24
N MET A 754 12.75 -19.58 26.10
CA MET A 754 11.72 -19.86 27.09
C MET A 754 10.38 -19.24 26.71
N THR A 755 9.27 -19.97 26.89
CA THR A 755 7.91 -19.40 26.76
C THR A 755 7.04 -19.86 27.92
N GLN A 756 6.23 -18.93 28.45
CA GLN A 756 5.31 -19.18 29.56
C GLN A 756 3.97 -19.66 29.01
N ILE A 757 3.48 -20.78 29.51
CA ILE A 757 2.15 -21.32 29.18
C ILE A 757 1.26 -21.16 30.43
N TRP A 758 0.29 -20.27 30.32
CA TRP A 758 -0.62 -19.86 31.40
C TRP A 758 -1.95 -20.60 31.39
N TYR A 759 -2.40 -21.00 30.22
CA TYR A 759 -3.69 -21.63 29.97
C TYR A 759 -3.54 -22.86 29.09
N ASP A 760 -4.59 -23.64 28.94
CA ASP A 760 -4.67 -24.64 27.91
C ASP A 760 -4.45 -23.97 26.53
N LEU A 761 -3.55 -24.51 25.73
CA LEU A 761 -3.20 -23.95 24.43
C LEU A 761 -4.39 -23.91 23.44
N THR A 762 -5.44 -24.63 23.73
CA THR A 762 -6.70 -24.61 22.99
C THR A 762 -7.69 -23.56 23.48
N ASP A 763 -7.43 -22.92 24.64
CA ASP A 763 -8.28 -21.86 25.20
C ASP A 763 -7.93 -20.49 24.59
N THR A 764 -8.42 -20.26 23.39
CA THR A 764 -8.21 -19.04 22.63
C THR A 764 -8.72 -17.79 23.36
N ASP A 765 -9.89 -17.89 24.03
CA ASP A 765 -10.51 -16.75 24.68
C ASP A 765 -9.69 -16.27 25.88
N ALA A 766 -9.06 -17.19 26.60
CA ALA A 766 -8.17 -16.83 27.71
C ALA A 766 -6.93 -16.07 27.23
N TYR A 767 -6.32 -16.49 26.13
CA TYR A 767 -5.17 -15.79 25.55
C TYR A 767 -5.55 -14.45 24.92
N LEU A 768 -6.71 -14.35 24.27
CA LEU A 768 -7.23 -13.09 23.77
C LEU A 768 -7.47 -12.07 24.90
N ALA A 769 -7.97 -12.52 26.04
CA ALA A 769 -8.15 -11.67 27.21
C ALA A 769 -6.80 -11.21 27.80
N ALA A 770 -5.76 -12.03 27.72
CA ALA A 770 -4.43 -11.72 28.22
C ALA A 770 -3.65 -10.71 27.35
N ARG A 771 -4.02 -10.55 26.09
CA ARG A 771 -3.32 -9.69 25.11
C ARG A 771 -3.02 -8.28 25.63
N ASP A 772 -4.05 -7.59 26.11
CA ASP A 772 -3.97 -6.17 26.49
C ASP A 772 -3.65 -5.96 27.97
N ASN A 773 -4.04 -6.90 28.81
CA ASN A 773 -4.04 -6.74 30.25
C ASN A 773 -3.03 -7.62 30.99
N GLY A 774 -2.44 -8.60 30.33
CA GLY A 774 -1.60 -9.64 30.94
C GLY A 774 -2.43 -10.74 31.62
N TYR A 775 -1.79 -11.54 32.45
CA TYR A 775 -2.38 -12.73 33.05
C TYR A 775 -2.86 -12.48 34.47
N ILE A 776 -4.04 -13.01 34.82
CA ILE A 776 -4.60 -12.89 36.17
C ILE A 776 -4.02 -13.98 37.05
N VAL A 777 -3.49 -13.58 38.21
CA VAL A 777 -3.07 -14.52 39.28
C VAL A 777 -4.17 -14.63 40.32
N SER A 778 -4.68 -15.83 40.52
CA SER A 778 -5.73 -16.12 41.52
C SER A 778 -5.24 -15.91 42.95
N ALA A 779 -6.17 -15.81 43.90
CA ALA A 779 -5.84 -15.64 45.32
C ALA A 779 -5.07 -16.88 45.88
N GLU A 780 -5.36 -18.06 45.35
CA GLU A 780 -4.70 -19.33 45.73
C GLU A 780 -3.37 -19.53 44.97
N GLY A 781 -3.09 -18.69 44.00
CA GLY A 781 -1.95 -18.82 43.10
C GLY A 781 -2.29 -19.60 41.82
N ASN A 782 -1.35 -19.62 40.89
CA ASN A 782 -1.44 -20.35 39.62
C ASN A 782 -0.25 -21.27 39.43
N THR A 783 -0.47 -22.34 38.71
CA THR A 783 0.61 -23.17 38.14
C THR A 783 0.88 -22.71 36.72
N ILE A 784 2.14 -22.51 36.39
CA ILE A 784 2.62 -22.05 35.08
C ILE A 784 3.56 -23.12 34.55
N THR A 785 3.33 -23.53 33.32
CA THR A 785 4.30 -24.38 32.60
C THR A 785 5.26 -23.47 31.86
N LEU A 786 6.55 -23.59 32.14
CA LEU A 786 7.62 -22.97 31.37
C LEU A 786 8.16 -23.98 30.38
N LYS A 787 7.92 -23.75 29.09
CA LYS A 787 8.51 -24.53 28.00
C LYS A 787 9.86 -23.94 27.65
N LEU A 788 10.89 -24.78 27.56
CA LEU A 788 12.23 -24.42 27.15
C LEU A 788 12.58 -25.19 25.89
N VAL A 789 13.05 -24.50 24.87
CA VAL A 789 13.49 -25.08 23.61
C VAL A 789 14.99 -24.82 23.42
N ASN A 790 15.75 -25.87 23.29
CA ASN A 790 17.21 -25.81 23.02
C ASN A 790 17.47 -25.81 21.51
N PHE A 791 17.87 -24.69 20.96
CA PHE A 791 18.28 -24.55 19.56
C PHE A 791 19.81 -24.70 19.35
N ASN A 792 20.53 -25.19 20.35
CA ASN A 792 21.91 -25.63 20.14
C ASN A 792 21.93 -27.05 19.51
N ASP A 793 22.95 -27.37 18.76
CA ASP A 793 23.20 -28.67 18.14
C ASP A 793 23.81 -29.70 19.10
N PHE A 794 23.84 -29.38 20.41
CA PHE A 794 24.31 -30.24 21.52
C PHE A 794 23.39 -30.10 22.74
N GLU A 795 23.47 -31.06 23.63
CA GLU A 795 22.74 -31.07 24.90
C GLU A 795 23.25 -29.96 25.83
N VAL A 796 22.30 -29.28 26.49
CA VAL A 796 22.59 -28.25 27.49
C VAL A 796 22.01 -28.63 28.85
N SER A 797 22.69 -28.24 29.92
CA SER A 797 22.23 -28.46 31.28
C SER A 797 22.35 -27.18 32.10
N GLY A 798 21.33 -26.89 32.90
CA GLY A 798 21.26 -25.64 33.62
C GLY A 798 20.14 -25.54 34.60
N THR A 799 19.88 -24.36 35.08
CA THR A 799 18.81 -24.06 36.04
C THR A 799 18.01 -22.84 35.60
N VAL A 800 16.76 -22.77 35.98
CA VAL A 800 15.89 -21.61 35.77
C VAL A 800 15.34 -21.14 37.10
N SER A 801 15.26 -19.83 37.25
CA SER A 801 14.61 -19.16 38.38
C SER A 801 13.52 -18.22 37.91
N GLY A 802 12.46 -18.07 38.69
CA GLY A 802 11.38 -17.11 38.43
C GLY A 802 11.25 -16.11 39.55
N ALA A 803 10.95 -14.86 39.25
CA ALA A 803 10.73 -13.79 40.22
C ALA A 803 9.58 -12.87 39.75
N ALA A 804 8.79 -12.40 40.73
CA ALA A 804 7.80 -11.34 40.53
C ALA A 804 7.60 -10.55 41.83
N ASP A 805 7.56 -9.23 41.78
CA ASP A 805 7.36 -8.39 42.94
C ASP A 805 5.96 -8.61 43.55
N GLY A 806 5.95 -8.87 44.90
CA GLY A 806 4.72 -9.16 45.65
C GLY A 806 4.16 -10.58 45.43
N TYR A 807 4.96 -11.48 44.86
CA TYR A 807 4.61 -12.88 44.69
C TYR A 807 5.75 -13.78 45.12
N THR A 808 5.42 -14.98 45.56
CA THR A 808 6.36 -16.09 45.78
C THR A 808 6.29 -17.00 44.54
N VAL A 809 7.45 -17.17 43.90
CA VAL A 809 7.57 -18.09 42.75
C VAL A 809 8.41 -19.29 43.21
N THR A 810 7.84 -20.49 43.06
CA THR A 810 8.52 -21.74 43.45
C THR A 810 8.52 -22.72 42.27
N GLY A 811 9.68 -23.33 42.04
CA GLY A 811 9.90 -24.37 41.04
C GLY A 811 10.73 -25.49 41.62
N SER A 812 11.08 -26.51 40.85
CA SER A 812 11.80 -27.70 41.32
C SER A 812 13.20 -27.38 41.86
N GLY A 813 13.83 -26.32 41.42
CA GLY A 813 15.24 -25.98 41.71
C GLY A 813 16.25 -27.05 41.20
N GLU A 814 15.78 -28.02 40.45
CA GLU A 814 16.60 -29.08 39.92
C GLU A 814 17.34 -28.64 38.63
N THR A 815 18.41 -29.36 38.33
CA THR A 815 19.12 -29.18 37.08
C THR A 815 18.26 -29.74 35.94
N ILE A 816 18.01 -28.90 34.94
CA ILE A 816 17.27 -29.19 33.73
C ILE A 816 18.27 -29.56 32.65
N THR A 817 18.08 -30.70 32.02
CA THR A 817 18.89 -31.11 30.86
C THR A 817 18.00 -31.19 29.63
N ILE A 818 18.41 -30.53 28.55
CA ILE A 818 17.66 -30.43 27.30
C ILE A 818 18.52 -30.96 26.17
N PRO A 819 18.17 -32.08 25.52
CA PRO A 819 18.93 -32.58 24.37
C PRO A 819 19.04 -31.55 23.25
N ALA A 820 19.97 -31.79 22.32
CA ALA A 820 20.11 -30.96 21.12
C ALA A 820 18.78 -30.84 20.35
N MET A 821 18.45 -29.64 19.90
CA MET A 821 17.26 -29.38 19.06
C MET A 821 15.97 -29.99 19.64
N SER A 822 15.78 -29.88 20.94
CA SER A 822 14.68 -30.48 21.67
C SER A 822 14.06 -29.52 22.65
N GLU A 823 12.89 -29.88 23.17
CA GLU A 823 12.17 -29.08 24.16
C GLU A 823 11.92 -29.86 25.45
N THR A 824 11.74 -29.13 26.55
CA THR A 824 11.31 -29.67 27.83
C THR A 824 10.38 -28.69 28.52
N GLU A 825 9.60 -29.21 29.46
CA GLU A 825 8.67 -28.39 30.24
C GLU A 825 8.99 -28.53 31.72
N VAL A 826 8.96 -27.39 32.42
CA VAL A 826 9.08 -27.34 33.88
C VAL A 826 7.94 -26.52 34.46
N THR A 827 7.47 -26.96 35.64
CA THR A 827 6.33 -26.35 36.29
C THR A 827 6.77 -25.43 37.43
N PHE A 828 6.21 -24.25 37.44
CA PHE A 828 6.36 -23.27 38.54
C PHE A 828 5.01 -22.95 39.15
N THR A 829 5.01 -22.65 40.45
CA THR A 829 3.83 -22.11 41.13
C THR A 829 4.11 -20.66 41.55
N ILE A 830 3.18 -19.78 41.17
CA ILE A 830 3.18 -18.38 41.60
C ILE A 830 2.05 -18.18 42.63
N THR A 831 2.37 -17.66 43.80
CA THR A 831 1.41 -17.41 44.86
C THR A 831 1.52 -15.95 45.33
N PRO A 832 0.40 -15.23 45.46
CA PRO A 832 0.44 -13.84 45.96
C PRO A 832 1.05 -13.74 47.35
N ASN A 833 1.98 -12.78 47.53
CA ASN A 833 2.63 -12.50 48.81
C ASN A 833 2.55 -10.99 49.09
N GLY A 834 1.32 -10.49 49.27
CA GLY A 834 1.03 -9.08 49.49
C GLY A 834 1.04 -8.18 48.24
N GLY A 835 1.30 -8.72 47.06
CA GLY A 835 1.26 -7.98 45.79
C GLY A 835 -0.15 -7.49 45.49
N THR A 836 -0.26 -6.26 45.04
CA THR A 836 -1.50 -5.64 44.53
C THR A 836 -1.18 -4.86 43.23
N GLY A 837 -2.10 -4.89 42.25
CA GLY A 837 -1.92 -4.22 40.99
C GLY A 837 -1.17 -5.07 39.96
N SER A 838 -0.55 -4.44 38.94
CA SER A 838 0.20 -5.15 37.89
C SER A 838 1.70 -5.14 38.17
N THR A 839 2.35 -6.26 37.89
CA THR A 839 3.80 -6.42 37.88
C THR A 839 4.24 -7.35 36.77
N TYR A 840 5.52 -7.73 36.75
CA TYR A 840 6.06 -8.64 35.73
C TYR A 840 6.56 -9.93 36.41
N LEU A 841 6.22 -11.07 35.86
CA LEU A 841 6.83 -12.34 36.17
C LEU A 841 7.95 -12.59 35.16
N THR A 842 9.16 -12.67 35.71
CA THR A 842 10.38 -12.88 34.90
C THR A 842 10.98 -14.24 35.23
N PHE A 843 11.29 -15.00 34.19
CA PHE A 843 12.13 -16.18 34.25
C PHE A 843 13.49 -15.91 33.60
N GLU A 844 14.53 -16.34 34.30
CA GLU A 844 15.93 -16.27 33.87
C GLU A 844 16.57 -17.64 34.03
N GLY A 845 17.43 -18.04 33.08
CA GLY A 845 18.11 -19.31 33.08
C GLY A 845 19.60 -19.18 32.85
N VAL A 846 20.36 -20.17 33.33
CA VAL A 846 21.79 -20.31 33.03
C VAL A 846 22.01 -21.73 32.57
N PHE A 847 22.42 -21.92 31.29
CA PHE A 847 22.69 -23.21 30.70
C PHE A 847 24.14 -23.29 30.22
N ASN A 848 24.86 -24.30 30.62
CA ASN A 848 26.28 -24.48 30.37
C ASN A 848 27.13 -23.23 30.74
N GLY A 849 26.68 -22.49 31.76
CA GLY A 849 27.35 -21.28 32.24
C GLY A 849 27.04 -20.02 31.40
N SER A 850 26.11 -20.10 30.47
CA SER A 850 25.65 -18.98 29.66
C SER A 850 24.22 -18.59 30.06
N GLU A 851 23.96 -17.28 30.22
CA GLU A 851 22.65 -16.74 30.55
C GLU A 851 21.69 -16.85 29.35
N THR A 852 20.45 -17.21 29.60
CA THR A 852 19.38 -17.16 28.58
C THR A 852 18.88 -15.73 28.41
N SER A 853 18.22 -15.47 27.30
CA SER A 853 17.31 -14.33 27.24
C SER A 853 16.11 -14.54 28.19
N LYS A 854 15.54 -13.45 28.66
CA LYS A 854 14.44 -13.47 29.64
C LYS A 854 13.13 -13.94 29.00
N SER A 855 12.27 -14.56 29.85
CA SER A 855 10.86 -14.73 29.53
C SER A 855 10.04 -13.93 30.52
N VAL A 856 9.35 -12.88 30.06
CA VAL A 856 8.68 -11.89 30.90
C VAL A 856 7.22 -11.77 30.50
N SER A 857 6.33 -12.04 31.44
CA SER A 857 4.88 -11.85 31.27
C SER A 857 4.37 -10.79 32.25
N ARG A 858 3.45 -9.94 31.79
CA ARG A 858 2.74 -9.04 32.70
C ARG A 858 1.68 -9.83 33.47
N ILE A 859 1.63 -9.62 34.77
CA ILE A 859 0.68 -10.25 35.66
C ILE A 859 -0.05 -9.24 36.52
N TYR A 860 -1.25 -9.58 36.97
CA TYR A 860 -2.01 -8.75 37.90
C TYR A 860 -2.99 -9.59 38.74
N ARG A 861 -3.51 -8.94 39.80
CA ARG A 861 -4.46 -9.55 40.72
C ARG A 861 -5.77 -8.80 40.77
#